data_affc458126b0927d345241b9842ada41
#
_entry.id   affc458126b0927d345241b9842ada41
#
_cell.length_a   1.000
_cell.length_b   1.000
_cell.length_c   1.000
_cell.angle_alpha   90.00
_cell.angle_beta   90.00
_cell.angle_gamma   90.00
#
_symmetry.space_group_name_H-M   'P 1'
#
loop_
_entity.id
_entity.type
_entity.pdbx_description
1 polymer ?
#
loop_
_entity_poly.entity_id
_entity_poly.type
_entity_poly.pdbx_seq_one_letter_code
_entity_poly.pdbx_strand_id
1 'polypeptide(L)'
;MATAEPEAPLKHAPGAPGIAPSWTSSAKDMVGTSLGPARLWFTLGFGIVNEIYYPRVDTPQIRDLGFIVAGPGGFWSEVKRNQDYTLRLLAPGVPAVEIVHTHERYTLRLRITPDPRRDVLAIECRLDGDDELRLYVLLAPHLGATGYDNVASVERYAGRRVLLAEQGPFGCALTAADQHQADAMGRASAGYVGTSDGWQDFNQNDAMTWEYGAAGPGNVALTGELPRRAVLALGFGSSAEAAATLAISSLAQPFGNILQQQIADWEGWLARCAERSPTMLDLPDPIREQAVVSSIVLRTHLDKTYPGAMVASLSVPWGYAGNQRGGYHLVWPRDLVHCAGALLAFGAEPEARDTLRYLIATQTADGHWYQNQWLGGTPYWTGIQLDEAAMPVLLAQELEERDALGGIAVEDMVRRALGYIARTGPSTAQDRWEENEGINAYTLATLIAAMVAGAALLPSREAEWALALADFWNANIEAWLAVHGTELGRRHDVPGYYLRVAPPSVLADAGASHAIVPIRNRRDSDTLPGDEQIGTEFLQLVRAGLRRSDDPLIMGSLRLADALLKTDTPNGPVWHRYCGDGYGEQEDGTAYDGTGIGRGWPLLTGERGMYELCAGNDPLPYLEAMAAMASPGGMLPEQVWDTDPIPGHFLFLGRPTGSAMPLAWAHAEFVKLLVSRQIGRPFGQPRAAWQRYRGQRPVAQYAFWWPHAAIASMPAGARLAIALTEPAIVHWGRDGWMGIEDTPTIDSGLGFHVAVLPTAGLAPGSWINFTWRDLKTGQWSGCDERVGVMAAEQPAASFTTLQPGARAAK
;
A
#
# COMPACT_ATOMS: atom_id res chain seq x y z
N MET A 1 -38.97 -32.69 -35.03
CA MET A 1 -38.79 -32.30 -33.61
C MET A 1 -38.36 -33.53 -32.86
N ALA A 2 -37.07 -33.73 -32.60
CA ALA A 2 -36.60 -34.81 -31.75
C ALA A 2 -36.86 -34.34 -30.31
N THR A 3 -37.71 -35.06 -29.59
CA THR A 3 -37.94 -34.89 -28.17
C THR A 3 -36.63 -35.19 -27.47
N ALA A 4 -36.02 -34.18 -26.84
CA ALA A 4 -34.92 -34.37 -25.92
C ALA A 4 -35.39 -35.33 -24.81
N GLU A 5 -34.69 -36.47 -24.64
CA GLU A 5 -34.91 -37.31 -23.48
C GLU A 5 -34.66 -36.44 -22.21
N PRO A 6 -35.47 -36.59 -21.15
CA PRO A 6 -35.23 -35.89 -19.91
C PRO A 6 -33.86 -36.32 -19.37
N GLU A 7 -32.94 -35.37 -19.21
CA GLU A 7 -31.66 -35.62 -18.56
C GLU A 7 -31.89 -36.24 -17.18
N ALA A 8 -31.17 -37.31 -16.88
CA ALA A 8 -31.22 -37.94 -15.57
C ALA A 8 -30.83 -36.91 -14.50
N PRO A 9 -31.49 -36.92 -13.33
CA PRO A 9 -31.16 -35.96 -12.26
C PRO A 9 -29.67 -36.06 -11.90
N LEU A 10 -29.02 -34.90 -11.79
CA LEU A 10 -27.61 -34.83 -11.44
C LEU A 10 -27.35 -35.55 -10.11
N LYS A 11 -26.35 -36.43 -10.07
CA LYS A 11 -25.92 -37.11 -8.86
C LYS A 11 -25.24 -36.09 -7.93
N HIS A 12 -25.82 -35.78 -6.77
CA HIS A 12 -25.24 -34.87 -5.82
C HIS A 12 -24.09 -35.51 -5.03
N ALA A 13 -23.02 -34.71 -4.82
CA ALA A 13 -21.89 -35.09 -3.98
C ALA A 13 -22.28 -35.17 -2.50
N PRO A 14 -21.75 -36.13 -1.70
CA PRO A 14 -21.90 -36.16 -0.25
C PRO A 14 -20.93 -35.19 0.44
N GLY A 15 -21.20 -34.81 1.70
CA GLY A 15 -20.24 -34.10 2.55
C GLY A 15 -20.48 -32.60 2.72
N ALA A 16 -21.75 -32.15 2.51
CA ALA A 16 -22.11 -30.75 2.78
C ALA A 16 -21.83 -30.35 4.24
N PRO A 17 -21.39 -29.11 4.49
CA PRO A 17 -21.09 -28.05 3.55
C PRO A 17 -19.60 -28.00 3.11
N GLY A 18 -18.82 -29.05 3.33
CA GLY A 18 -17.37 -29.08 3.21
C GLY A 18 -16.65 -28.53 4.44
N ILE A 19 -15.33 -28.50 4.42
CA ILE A 19 -14.53 -27.91 5.51
C ILE A 19 -14.60 -26.37 5.49
N ALA A 20 -14.23 -25.73 6.61
CA ALA A 20 -14.14 -24.29 6.68
C ALA A 20 -13.24 -23.73 5.56
N PRO A 21 -13.68 -22.72 4.80
CA PRO A 21 -12.89 -22.18 3.70
C PRO A 21 -11.67 -21.40 4.19
N SER A 22 -10.61 -21.43 3.39
CA SER A 22 -9.41 -20.62 3.59
C SER A 22 -8.94 -20.07 2.25
N TRP A 23 -8.18 -18.99 2.27
CA TRP A 23 -7.49 -18.49 1.09
C TRP A 23 -6.13 -19.17 0.91
N THR A 24 -5.47 -18.97 -0.24
CA THR A 24 -4.07 -19.35 -0.42
C THR A 24 -3.18 -18.44 0.42
N SER A 25 -1.91 -18.81 0.62
CA SER A 25 -0.95 -17.89 1.23
C SER A 25 -0.72 -16.67 0.36
N SER A 26 -0.20 -15.58 0.95
CA SER A 26 0.16 -14.36 0.21
C SER A 26 1.37 -14.53 -0.72
N ALA A 27 2.08 -15.68 -0.68
CA ALA A 27 3.20 -15.96 -1.56
C ALA A 27 2.77 -15.93 -3.03
N LYS A 28 3.12 -14.85 -3.72
CA LYS A 28 2.82 -14.64 -5.15
C LYS A 28 4.09 -14.57 -5.97
N ASP A 29 4.03 -15.18 -7.14
CA ASP A 29 5.08 -15.09 -8.15
C ASP A 29 4.76 -14.04 -9.20
N MET A 30 3.46 -13.75 -9.44
CA MET A 30 3.02 -12.79 -10.44
C MET A 30 1.59 -12.31 -10.15
N VAL A 31 1.33 -11.07 -10.54
CA VAL A 31 -0.02 -10.50 -10.65
C VAL A 31 -0.21 -9.92 -12.06
N GLY A 32 -1.42 -9.94 -12.57
CA GLY A 32 -1.65 -9.45 -13.93
C GLY A 32 -3.10 -9.12 -14.24
N THR A 33 -3.27 -8.31 -15.27
CA THR A 33 -4.57 -7.96 -15.89
C THR A 33 -4.36 -7.67 -17.36
N SER A 34 -5.44 -7.55 -18.13
CA SER A 34 -5.40 -6.95 -19.46
C SER A 34 -5.50 -5.43 -19.39
N LEU A 35 -5.11 -4.72 -20.45
CA LEU A 35 -5.36 -3.28 -20.60
C LEU A 35 -6.61 -2.98 -21.44
N GLY A 36 -7.23 -4.03 -22.00
CA GLY A 36 -8.51 -3.93 -22.71
C GLY A 36 -9.73 -3.79 -21.78
N PRO A 37 -10.95 -3.89 -22.31
CA PRO A 37 -12.19 -3.73 -21.57
C PRO A 37 -12.51 -4.88 -20.59
N ALA A 38 -11.82 -6.01 -20.66
CA ALA A 38 -12.01 -7.12 -19.73
C ALA A 38 -11.71 -6.70 -18.28
N ARG A 39 -12.62 -7.04 -17.36
CA ARG A 39 -12.56 -6.68 -15.93
C ARG A 39 -12.09 -7.87 -15.11
N LEU A 40 -10.90 -8.39 -15.45
CA LEU A 40 -10.33 -9.56 -14.81
C LEU A 40 -8.89 -9.28 -14.40
N TRP A 41 -8.55 -9.66 -13.16
CA TRP A 41 -7.20 -9.65 -12.60
C TRP A 41 -6.89 -11.06 -12.08
N PHE A 42 -5.64 -11.47 -12.17
CA PHE A 42 -5.21 -12.80 -11.71
C PHE A 42 -3.91 -12.72 -10.94
N THR A 43 -3.72 -13.69 -10.06
CA THR A 43 -2.48 -13.89 -9.31
C THR A 43 -1.95 -15.31 -9.53
N LEU A 44 -0.63 -15.46 -9.48
CA LEU A 44 0.05 -16.75 -9.60
C LEU A 44 0.93 -16.96 -8.37
N GLY A 45 0.99 -18.17 -7.89
CA GLY A 45 1.87 -18.60 -6.80
C GLY A 45 1.92 -20.12 -6.73
N PHE A 46 3.02 -20.69 -6.26
CA PHE A 46 3.23 -22.13 -6.22
C PHE A 46 3.05 -22.83 -7.59
N GLY A 47 3.38 -22.11 -8.65
CA GLY A 47 3.26 -22.63 -10.02
C GLY A 47 1.85 -22.82 -10.54
N ILE A 48 0.83 -22.29 -9.87
CA ILE A 48 -0.58 -22.38 -10.29
C ILE A 48 -1.25 -21.00 -10.27
N VAL A 49 -2.50 -20.93 -10.77
CA VAL A 49 -3.36 -19.75 -10.60
C VAL A 49 -3.91 -19.73 -9.18
N ASN A 50 -3.73 -18.62 -8.48
CA ASN A 50 -4.35 -18.36 -7.19
C ASN A 50 -5.62 -17.51 -7.36
N GLU A 51 -5.80 -16.46 -6.56
CA GLU A 51 -7.00 -15.64 -6.64
C GLU A 51 -7.14 -14.99 -8.03
N ILE A 52 -8.36 -15.02 -8.55
CA ILE A 52 -8.81 -14.22 -9.69
C ILE A 52 -9.85 -13.23 -9.18
N TYR A 53 -9.75 -11.99 -9.59
CA TYR A 53 -10.65 -10.91 -9.19
C TYR A 53 -11.56 -10.50 -10.35
N TYR A 54 -12.84 -10.31 -10.06
CA TYR A 54 -13.88 -9.91 -11.02
C TYR A 54 -15.11 -9.36 -10.27
N PRO A 55 -15.85 -8.39 -10.76
CA PRO A 55 -15.57 -7.48 -11.89
C PRO A 55 -14.74 -6.26 -11.46
N ARG A 56 -14.23 -6.25 -10.24
CA ARG A 56 -13.39 -5.22 -9.65
C ARG A 56 -12.17 -5.85 -8.99
N VAL A 57 -11.13 -5.07 -8.87
CA VAL A 57 -9.84 -5.49 -8.31
C VAL A 57 -9.91 -5.86 -6.81
N ASP A 58 -10.99 -5.47 -6.11
CA ASP A 58 -11.23 -5.77 -4.68
C ASP A 58 -12.09 -7.03 -4.44
N THR A 59 -12.45 -7.78 -5.48
CA THR A 59 -13.44 -8.87 -5.34
C THR A 59 -12.88 -10.19 -5.85
N PRO A 60 -12.13 -10.95 -5.03
CA PRO A 60 -11.64 -12.28 -5.42
C PRO A 60 -12.80 -13.26 -5.59
N GLN A 61 -12.68 -14.14 -6.59
CA GLN A 61 -13.73 -15.06 -7.04
C GLN A 61 -13.34 -16.53 -6.95
N ILE A 62 -12.07 -16.86 -6.88
CA ILE A 62 -11.59 -18.22 -6.68
C ILE A 62 -10.49 -18.25 -5.63
N ARG A 63 -10.34 -19.38 -4.97
CA ARG A 63 -9.21 -19.67 -4.08
C ARG A 63 -7.98 -20.05 -4.89
N ASP A 64 -8.12 -21.06 -5.77
CA ASP A 64 -7.07 -21.48 -6.70
C ASP A 64 -7.66 -22.29 -7.88
N LEU A 65 -6.84 -22.39 -8.94
CA LEU A 65 -7.01 -23.34 -10.05
C LEU A 65 -5.67 -24.07 -10.20
N GLY A 66 -5.67 -25.35 -9.85
CA GLY A 66 -4.50 -26.21 -9.87
C GLY A 66 -4.62 -27.40 -10.80
N PHE A 67 -3.59 -28.25 -10.81
CA PHE A 67 -3.53 -29.43 -11.69
C PHE A 67 -3.07 -30.67 -10.94
N ILE A 68 -3.57 -31.84 -11.38
CA ILE A 68 -3.06 -33.15 -11.00
C ILE A 68 -2.61 -33.87 -12.29
N VAL A 69 -1.47 -34.56 -12.21
CA VAL A 69 -1.01 -35.52 -13.22
C VAL A 69 -1.11 -36.90 -12.61
N ALA A 70 -1.82 -37.82 -13.25
CA ALA A 70 -2.00 -39.19 -12.77
C ALA A 70 -1.81 -40.21 -13.87
N GLY A 71 -1.48 -41.48 -13.50
CA GLY A 71 -1.21 -42.56 -14.45
C GLY A 71 -1.25 -43.92 -13.80
N PRO A 72 -0.79 -44.97 -14.53
CA PRO A 72 -0.86 -46.36 -14.07
C PRO A 72 -0.09 -46.58 -12.78
N GLY A 73 -0.49 -47.64 -12.06
CA GLY A 73 0.19 -48.10 -10.83
C GLY A 73 -0.08 -47.23 -9.60
N GLY A 74 -1.19 -46.51 -9.59
CA GLY A 74 -1.53 -45.62 -8.47
C GLY A 74 -0.73 -44.34 -8.42
N PHE A 75 -0.05 -43.99 -9.50
CA PHE A 75 0.73 -42.72 -9.55
C PHE A 75 -0.19 -41.53 -9.72
N TRP A 76 -0.08 -40.57 -8.82
CA TRP A 76 -0.62 -39.22 -9.00
C TRP A 76 0.27 -38.15 -8.31
N SER A 77 0.27 -36.96 -8.85
CA SER A 77 1.05 -35.83 -8.36
C SER A 77 0.23 -34.57 -8.45
N GLU A 78 0.01 -33.89 -7.31
CA GLU A 78 -0.53 -32.54 -7.29
C GLU A 78 0.60 -31.56 -7.65
N VAL A 79 0.44 -30.87 -8.76
CA VAL A 79 1.46 -29.98 -9.33
C VAL A 79 1.91 -28.91 -8.34
N LYS A 80 1.00 -28.33 -7.59
CA LYS A 80 1.27 -27.32 -6.54
C LYS A 80 2.25 -27.80 -5.48
N ARG A 81 2.23 -29.09 -5.12
CA ARG A 81 3.08 -29.67 -4.07
C ARG A 81 4.47 -30.06 -4.56
N ASN A 82 4.62 -30.24 -5.87
CA ASN A 82 5.90 -30.63 -6.46
C ASN A 82 6.97 -29.52 -6.32
N GLN A 83 6.57 -28.25 -6.31
CA GLN A 83 7.41 -27.05 -6.10
C GLN A 83 8.65 -26.92 -7.02
N ASP A 84 8.83 -27.83 -7.98
CA ASP A 84 9.87 -27.77 -9.00
C ASP A 84 9.27 -27.16 -10.28
N TYR A 85 9.30 -25.83 -10.34
CA TYR A 85 8.82 -25.09 -11.49
C TYR A 85 9.65 -23.84 -11.77
N THR A 86 9.61 -23.41 -13.01
CA THR A 86 10.15 -22.13 -13.44
C THR A 86 9.02 -21.25 -14.00
N LEU A 87 9.11 -19.94 -13.81
CA LEU A 87 8.17 -18.95 -14.33
C LEU A 87 8.93 -17.92 -15.16
N ARG A 88 8.42 -17.59 -16.35
CA ARG A 88 8.95 -16.51 -17.16
C ARG A 88 7.83 -15.74 -17.86
N LEU A 89 8.06 -14.46 -18.10
CA LEU A 89 7.19 -13.65 -18.94
C LEU A 89 7.29 -14.12 -20.41
N LEU A 90 6.16 -14.17 -21.12
CA LEU A 90 6.12 -14.48 -22.54
C LEU A 90 6.57 -13.32 -23.44
N ALA A 91 6.49 -12.09 -22.90
CA ALA A 91 7.09 -10.89 -23.48
C ALA A 91 7.53 -9.95 -22.33
N PRO A 92 8.64 -9.20 -22.47
CA PRO A 92 9.11 -8.29 -21.44
C PRO A 92 8.05 -7.25 -21.07
N GLY A 93 7.76 -7.10 -19.77
CA GLY A 93 6.81 -6.10 -19.27
C GLY A 93 5.33 -6.41 -19.52
N VAL A 94 5.00 -7.62 -19.96
CA VAL A 94 3.63 -8.06 -20.22
C VAL A 94 3.23 -9.15 -19.24
N PRO A 95 2.12 -9.01 -18.47
CA PRO A 95 1.63 -10.04 -17.56
C PRO A 95 0.93 -11.18 -18.34
N ALA A 96 1.73 -11.88 -19.09
CA ALA A 96 1.44 -13.16 -19.74
C ALA A 96 2.64 -14.06 -19.49
N VAL A 97 2.41 -15.26 -18.96
CA VAL A 97 3.50 -16.07 -18.40
C VAL A 97 3.51 -17.49 -18.93
N GLU A 98 4.69 -18.09 -18.92
CA GLU A 98 4.86 -19.54 -19.04
C GLU A 98 5.37 -20.07 -17.72
N ILE A 99 4.69 -21.10 -17.20
CA ILE A 99 5.13 -21.90 -16.06
C ILE A 99 5.49 -23.29 -16.59
N VAL A 100 6.65 -23.79 -16.20
CA VAL A 100 7.13 -25.14 -16.56
C VAL A 100 7.39 -25.91 -15.28
N HIS A 101 6.56 -26.91 -15.01
CA HIS A 101 6.76 -27.87 -13.94
C HIS A 101 7.58 -29.05 -14.44
N THR A 102 8.57 -29.44 -13.65
CA THR A 102 9.45 -30.58 -13.94
C THR A 102 9.26 -31.67 -12.88
N HIS A 103 9.06 -32.89 -13.34
CA HIS A 103 8.96 -34.10 -12.53
C HIS A 103 9.66 -35.25 -13.26
N GLU A 104 10.12 -36.26 -12.57
CA GLU A 104 10.82 -37.44 -13.15
C GLU A 104 10.04 -38.09 -14.31
N ARG A 105 8.70 -38.11 -14.25
CA ARG A 105 7.80 -38.76 -15.20
C ARG A 105 7.19 -37.83 -16.23
N TYR A 106 7.19 -36.48 -15.99
CA TYR A 106 6.53 -35.53 -16.86
C TYR A 106 7.13 -34.13 -16.81
N THR A 107 6.83 -33.37 -17.85
CA THR A 107 6.94 -31.91 -17.87
C THR A 107 5.57 -31.33 -18.22
N LEU A 108 5.04 -30.47 -17.34
CA LEU A 108 3.81 -29.72 -17.60
C LEU A 108 4.13 -28.26 -17.90
N ARG A 109 3.75 -27.80 -19.08
CA ARG A 109 3.86 -26.38 -19.48
C ARG A 109 2.49 -25.73 -19.44
N LEU A 110 2.40 -24.59 -18.77
CA LEU A 110 1.21 -23.75 -18.68
C LEU A 110 1.54 -22.37 -19.21
N ARG A 111 0.85 -21.93 -20.26
CA ARG A 111 0.95 -20.55 -20.75
C ARG A 111 -0.34 -19.83 -20.41
N ILE A 112 -0.24 -18.76 -19.64
CA ILE A 112 -1.38 -18.09 -19.00
C ILE A 112 -1.44 -16.64 -19.48
N THR A 113 -2.63 -16.21 -19.93
CA THR A 113 -2.89 -14.83 -20.33
C THR A 113 -4.38 -14.50 -20.13
N PRO A 114 -4.74 -13.29 -19.67
CA PRO A 114 -6.13 -12.85 -19.71
C PRO A 114 -6.55 -12.58 -21.17
N ASP A 115 -7.82 -12.80 -21.50
CA ASP A 115 -8.40 -12.33 -22.77
C ASP A 115 -8.64 -10.81 -22.64
N PRO A 116 -8.01 -9.95 -23.48
CA PRO A 116 -8.18 -8.50 -23.34
C PRO A 116 -9.59 -7.98 -23.58
N ARG A 117 -10.45 -8.77 -24.24
CA ARG A 117 -11.81 -8.35 -24.64
C ARG A 117 -12.92 -8.99 -23.83
N ARG A 118 -12.64 -10.06 -23.09
CA ARG A 118 -13.61 -10.85 -22.34
C ARG A 118 -13.13 -11.09 -20.92
N ASP A 119 -14.06 -11.19 -19.98
CA ASP A 119 -13.75 -11.51 -18.58
C ASP A 119 -13.36 -12.99 -18.43
N VAL A 120 -12.25 -13.39 -19.09
CA VAL A 120 -11.77 -14.77 -19.22
C VAL A 120 -10.26 -14.83 -18.98
N LEU A 121 -9.82 -15.82 -18.20
CA LEU A 121 -8.43 -16.24 -18.14
C LEU A 121 -8.23 -17.44 -19.07
N ALA A 122 -7.33 -17.32 -20.05
CA ALA A 122 -6.99 -18.39 -20.97
C ALA A 122 -5.67 -19.08 -20.54
N ILE A 123 -5.68 -20.42 -20.56
CA ILE A 123 -4.51 -21.25 -20.15
C ILE A 123 -4.27 -22.31 -21.21
N GLU A 124 -3.13 -22.25 -21.90
CA GLU A 124 -2.68 -23.30 -22.79
C GLU A 124 -1.85 -24.32 -21.99
N CYS A 125 -2.31 -25.57 -21.96
CA CYS A 125 -1.70 -26.68 -21.23
C CYS A 125 -1.03 -27.65 -22.19
N ARG A 126 0.19 -28.10 -21.84
CA ARG A 126 0.92 -29.16 -22.55
C ARG A 126 1.62 -30.08 -21.56
N LEU A 127 1.19 -31.34 -21.55
CA LEU A 127 1.82 -32.42 -20.79
C LEU A 127 2.69 -33.26 -21.71
N ASP A 128 3.99 -33.28 -21.48
CA ASP A 128 4.98 -34.15 -22.12
C ASP A 128 5.51 -35.17 -21.09
N GLY A 129 5.89 -36.38 -21.51
CA GLY A 129 6.36 -37.45 -20.63
C GLY A 129 5.66 -38.79 -20.96
N ASP A 130 5.53 -39.72 -19.98
CA ASP A 130 4.97 -41.06 -20.18
C ASP A 130 3.59 -41.00 -20.86
N ASP A 131 3.36 -41.79 -21.91
CA ASP A 131 2.15 -41.73 -22.75
C ASP A 131 0.86 -42.06 -22.00
N GLU A 132 0.93 -42.83 -20.92
CA GLU A 132 -0.23 -43.22 -20.11
C GLU A 132 -0.67 -42.17 -19.07
N LEU A 133 0.09 -41.08 -18.91
CA LEU A 133 -0.27 -40.00 -18.00
C LEU A 133 -1.44 -39.18 -18.51
N ARG A 134 -2.30 -38.79 -17.57
CA ARG A 134 -3.48 -37.97 -17.76
C ARG A 134 -3.35 -36.69 -16.99
N LEU A 135 -3.91 -35.59 -17.52
CA LEU A 135 -3.93 -34.27 -16.86
C LEU A 135 -5.35 -34.01 -16.31
N TYR A 136 -5.42 -33.45 -15.12
CA TYR A 136 -6.68 -33.04 -14.49
C TYR A 136 -6.55 -31.61 -13.98
N VAL A 137 -7.62 -30.83 -14.12
CA VAL A 137 -7.73 -29.48 -13.55
C VAL A 137 -8.63 -29.53 -12.31
N LEU A 138 -8.24 -28.76 -11.26
CA LEU A 138 -9.05 -28.54 -10.07
C LEU A 138 -9.33 -27.04 -9.94
N LEU A 139 -10.60 -26.69 -9.72
CA LEU A 139 -11.04 -25.32 -9.50
C LEU A 139 -11.76 -25.22 -8.15
N ALA A 140 -11.32 -24.31 -7.30
CA ALA A 140 -11.94 -24.01 -6.01
C ALA A 140 -12.63 -22.62 -6.05
N PRO A 141 -13.93 -22.53 -6.34
CA PRO A 141 -14.65 -21.27 -6.36
C PRO A 141 -14.78 -20.67 -4.94
N HIS A 142 -14.57 -19.37 -4.83
CA HIS A 142 -14.85 -18.54 -3.67
C HIS A 142 -15.57 -17.26 -4.14
N LEU A 143 -16.69 -17.47 -4.87
CA LEU A 143 -17.41 -16.40 -5.53
C LEU A 143 -17.95 -15.36 -4.53
N GLY A 144 -17.87 -14.09 -4.91
CA GLY A 144 -18.24 -12.98 -4.03
C GLY A 144 -17.31 -12.79 -2.83
N ALA A 145 -16.06 -13.23 -2.93
CA ALA A 145 -15.05 -13.22 -1.87
C ALA A 145 -15.41 -14.13 -0.68
N THR A 146 -16.10 -15.24 -0.93
CA THR A 146 -16.47 -16.20 0.13
C THR A 146 -16.40 -17.65 -0.37
N GLY A 147 -15.86 -18.54 0.48
CA GLY A 147 -15.92 -19.98 0.24
C GLY A 147 -17.22 -20.62 0.74
N TYR A 148 -18.12 -19.86 1.35
CA TYR A 148 -19.43 -20.36 1.80
C TYR A 148 -20.50 -20.17 0.72
N ASP A 149 -21.52 -21.01 0.77
CA ASP A 149 -22.74 -20.93 -0.07
C ASP A 149 -22.50 -20.96 -1.60
N ASN A 150 -21.33 -21.43 -2.04
CA ASN A 150 -21.11 -21.68 -3.45
C ASN A 150 -21.87 -22.94 -3.89
N VAL A 151 -22.45 -22.89 -5.11
CA VAL A 151 -23.09 -24.02 -5.77
C VAL A 151 -22.31 -24.36 -7.01
N ALA A 152 -21.99 -25.64 -7.23
CA ALA A 152 -21.19 -26.12 -8.35
C ALA A 152 -21.96 -27.22 -9.12
N SER A 153 -21.84 -27.21 -10.44
CA SER A 153 -22.42 -28.24 -11.33
C SER A 153 -21.50 -28.58 -12.50
N VAL A 154 -21.70 -29.78 -13.06
CA VAL A 154 -21.09 -30.24 -14.30
C VAL A 154 -22.18 -30.36 -15.34
N GLU A 155 -22.16 -29.55 -16.37
CA GLU A 155 -23.23 -29.47 -17.33
C GLU A 155 -22.71 -29.50 -18.78
N ARG A 156 -23.64 -29.59 -19.73
CA ARG A 156 -23.38 -29.33 -21.14
C ARG A 156 -23.98 -28.00 -21.56
N TYR A 157 -23.12 -27.08 -21.99
CA TYR A 157 -23.54 -25.78 -22.51
C TYR A 157 -23.03 -25.60 -23.93
N ALA A 158 -23.92 -25.29 -24.88
CA ALA A 158 -23.62 -25.19 -26.31
C ALA A 158 -22.84 -26.40 -26.87
N GLY A 159 -23.16 -27.61 -26.40
CA GLY A 159 -22.54 -28.86 -26.82
C GLY A 159 -21.20 -29.18 -26.17
N ARG A 160 -20.66 -28.31 -25.29
CA ARG A 160 -19.41 -28.52 -24.58
C ARG A 160 -19.64 -28.87 -23.10
N ARG A 161 -18.78 -29.69 -22.52
CA ARG A 161 -18.77 -29.93 -21.08
C ARG A 161 -18.20 -28.72 -20.39
N VAL A 162 -18.89 -28.23 -19.38
CA VAL A 162 -18.54 -27.03 -18.63
C VAL A 162 -18.64 -27.30 -17.12
N LEU A 163 -17.63 -26.87 -16.36
CA LEU A 163 -17.67 -26.82 -14.90
C LEU A 163 -18.19 -25.46 -14.52
N LEU A 164 -19.32 -25.42 -13.84
CA LEU A 164 -20.04 -24.18 -13.47
C LEU A 164 -20.03 -23.98 -11.96
N ALA A 165 -19.93 -22.75 -11.51
CA ALA A 165 -20.22 -22.38 -10.13
C ALA A 165 -20.93 -21.03 -10.06
N GLU A 166 -21.77 -20.87 -9.02
CA GLU A 166 -22.56 -19.67 -8.75
C GLU A 166 -22.59 -19.34 -7.25
N GLN A 167 -22.65 -18.05 -6.95
CA GLN A 167 -22.93 -17.52 -5.63
C GLN A 167 -23.47 -16.09 -5.75
N GLY A 168 -24.72 -15.84 -5.35
CA GLY A 168 -25.36 -14.54 -5.49
C GLY A 168 -25.30 -14.01 -6.94
N PRO A 169 -24.77 -12.78 -7.18
CA PRO A 169 -24.68 -12.21 -8.51
C PRO A 169 -23.40 -12.59 -9.26
N PHE A 170 -22.70 -13.65 -8.87
CA PHE A 170 -21.45 -14.07 -9.48
C PHE A 170 -21.55 -15.48 -10.02
N GLY A 171 -21.08 -15.67 -11.25
CA GLY A 171 -20.93 -16.97 -11.87
C GLY A 171 -19.53 -17.14 -12.45
N CYS A 172 -19.01 -18.36 -12.41
CA CYS A 172 -17.82 -18.75 -13.17
C CYS A 172 -18.06 -20.03 -13.96
N ALA A 173 -17.31 -20.19 -15.05
CA ALA A 173 -17.41 -21.33 -15.95
C ALA A 173 -16.02 -21.71 -16.48
N LEU A 174 -15.62 -22.97 -16.29
CA LEU A 174 -14.39 -23.53 -16.83
C LEU A 174 -14.70 -24.56 -17.90
N THR A 175 -14.14 -24.40 -19.09
CA THR A 175 -14.23 -25.34 -20.20
C THR A 175 -12.91 -25.44 -20.93
N ALA A 176 -12.77 -26.47 -21.79
CA ALA A 176 -11.54 -26.75 -22.51
C ALA A 176 -11.79 -26.99 -24.01
N ALA A 177 -10.81 -26.66 -24.84
CA ALA A 177 -10.76 -26.97 -26.25
C ALA A 177 -9.43 -27.66 -26.61
N ASP A 178 -9.49 -28.55 -27.61
CA ASP A 178 -8.30 -29.13 -28.22
C ASP A 178 -7.68 -28.19 -29.28
N GLN A 179 -6.65 -28.67 -29.97
CA GLN A 179 -5.97 -27.90 -31.02
C GLN A 179 -6.88 -27.59 -32.25
N HIS A 180 -8.04 -28.26 -32.36
CA HIS A 180 -9.05 -28.04 -33.39
C HIS A 180 -10.24 -27.22 -32.90
N GLN A 181 -10.15 -26.66 -31.69
CA GLN A 181 -11.20 -25.89 -31.01
C GLN A 181 -12.48 -26.73 -30.69
N ALA A 182 -12.37 -28.07 -30.74
CA ALA A 182 -13.44 -28.95 -30.28
C ALA A 182 -13.49 -29.09 -28.76
N ASP A 183 -14.63 -29.55 -28.21
CA ASP A 183 -14.77 -29.85 -26.77
C ASP A 183 -13.72 -30.88 -26.35
N ALA A 184 -12.95 -30.55 -25.32
CA ALA A 184 -11.81 -31.36 -24.89
C ALA A 184 -11.89 -31.80 -23.44
N MET A 185 -12.91 -31.39 -22.69
CA MET A 185 -13.06 -31.81 -21.31
C MET A 185 -13.61 -33.22 -21.21
N GLY A 186 -12.84 -34.12 -20.62
CA GLY A 186 -13.20 -35.51 -20.39
C GLY A 186 -14.14 -35.70 -19.20
N ARG A 187 -13.85 -36.68 -18.31
CA ARG A 187 -14.63 -36.93 -17.09
C ARG A 187 -14.59 -35.70 -16.20
N ALA A 188 -15.67 -35.44 -15.46
CA ALA A 188 -15.75 -34.28 -14.57
C ALA A 188 -16.60 -34.58 -13.34
N SER A 189 -16.31 -33.90 -12.22
CA SER A 189 -16.99 -34.06 -10.94
C SER A 189 -17.05 -32.75 -10.20
N ALA A 190 -18.18 -32.52 -9.51
CA ALA A 190 -18.32 -31.47 -8.48
C ALA A 190 -18.28 -32.13 -7.10
N GLY A 191 -17.66 -31.53 -6.10
CA GLY A 191 -17.55 -32.08 -4.75
C GLY A 191 -17.42 -31.02 -3.66
N TYR A 192 -17.57 -31.45 -2.40
CA TYR A 192 -17.31 -30.60 -1.24
C TYR A 192 -15.85 -30.73 -0.82
N VAL A 193 -15.18 -29.57 -0.62
CA VAL A 193 -13.78 -29.51 -0.23
C VAL A 193 -13.53 -30.30 1.07
N GLY A 194 -12.52 -31.16 1.05
CA GLY A 194 -12.12 -31.99 2.17
C GLY A 194 -12.95 -33.26 2.36
N THR A 195 -13.95 -33.53 1.49
CA THR A 195 -14.84 -34.71 1.64
C THR A 195 -15.02 -35.48 0.33
N SER A 196 -15.52 -34.84 -0.71
CA SER A 196 -15.91 -35.49 -1.97
C SER A 196 -15.36 -34.77 -3.20
N ASP A 197 -14.44 -33.83 -3.00
CA ASP A 197 -13.71 -33.15 -4.08
C ASP A 197 -12.72 -34.09 -4.77
N GLY A 198 -12.26 -33.69 -5.95
CA GLY A 198 -11.37 -34.52 -6.74
C GLY A 198 -10.02 -34.79 -6.11
N TRP A 199 -9.50 -33.89 -5.26
CA TRP A 199 -8.28 -34.17 -4.52
C TRP A 199 -8.46 -35.34 -3.54
N GLN A 200 -9.61 -35.39 -2.84
CA GLN A 200 -9.95 -36.49 -1.95
C GLN A 200 -10.14 -37.79 -2.70
N ASP A 201 -10.70 -37.76 -3.93
CA ASP A 201 -10.80 -38.93 -4.79
C ASP A 201 -9.42 -39.53 -5.13
N PHE A 202 -8.49 -38.69 -5.57
CA PHE A 202 -7.10 -39.12 -5.83
C PHE A 202 -6.41 -39.63 -4.57
N ASN A 203 -6.61 -38.97 -3.43
CA ASN A 203 -5.98 -39.36 -2.16
C ASN A 203 -6.50 -40.71 -1.63
N GLN A 204 -7.72 -41.08 -1.94
CA GLN A 204 -8.35 -42.33 -1.49
C GLN A 204 -8.23 -43.47 -2.50
N ASN A 205 -8.29 -43.16 -3.78
CA ASN A 205 -8.44 -44.14 -4.87
C ASN A 205 -7.30 -44.14 -5.89
N ASP A 206 -6.29 -43.25 -5.73
CA ASP A 206 -5.15 -43.05 -6.63
C ASP A 206 -5.58 -42.70 -8.09
N ALA A 207 -6.84 -42.36 -8.29
CA ALA A 207 -7.43 -42.10 -9.61
C ALA A 207 -8.69 -41.25 -9.46
N MET A 208 -9.15 -40.64 -10.56
CA MET A 208 -10.46 -40.01 -10.63
C MET A 208 -11.54 -41.11 -10.83
N THR A 209 -12.21 -41.49 -9.74
CA THR A 209 -13.28 -42.49 -9.75
C THR A 209 -14.67 -41.92 -9.52
N TRP A 210 -14.77 -40.75 -8.87
CA TRP A 210 -16.02 -40.08 -8.57
C TRP A 210 -16.50 -39.21 -9.74
N GLU A 211 -17.80 -39.28 -10.04
CA GLU A 211 -18.46 -38.44 -11.01
C GLU A 211 -19.78 -37.91 -10.41
N TYR A 212 -19.67 -36.83 -9.62
CA TYR A 212 -20.85 -36.14 -9.12
C TYR A 212 -21.18 -34.96 -10.01
N GLY A 213 -22.47 -34.83 -10.35
CA GLY A 213 -22.97 -33.78 -11.25
C GLY A 213 -23.16 -32.44 -10.54
N ALA A 214 -23.31 -32.43 -9.22
CA ALA A 214 -23.56 -31.21 -8.45
C ALA A 214 -23.04 -31.31 -7.02
N ALA A 215 -22.65 -30.14 -6.45
CA ALA A 215 -22.35 -29.93 -5.04
C ALA A 215 -22.77 -28.50 -4.63
N GLY A 216 -23.12 -28.30 -3.39
CA GLY A 216 -23.51 -26.98 -2.86
C GLY A 216 -24.91 -27.02 -2.20
N PRO A 217 -25.26 -25.95 -1.44
CA PRO A 217 -24.39 -24.83 -1.12
C PRO A 217 -23.28 -25.21 -0.13
N GLY A 218 -22.10 -24.57 -0.25
CA GLY A 218 -20.98 -24.80 0.65
C GLY A 218 -19.61 -24.43 0.07
N ASN A 219 -18.56 -24.96 0.69
CA ASN A 219 -17.18 -24.90 0.17
C ASN A 219 -17.01 -26.05 -0.84
N VAL A 220 -17.04 -25.72 -2.12
CA VAL A 220 -17.08 -26.66 -3.23
C VAL A 220 -15.83 -26.61 -4.09
N ALA A 221 -15.55 -27.69 -4.82
CA ALA A 221 -14.52 -27.75 -5.83
C ALA A 221 -15.01 -28.53 -7.06
N LEU A 222 -14.43 -28.22 -8.20
CA LEU A 222 -14.72 -28.80 -9.50
C LEU A 222 -13.47 -29.44 -10.07
N THR A 223 -13.60 -30.62 -10.66
CA THR A 223 -12.49 -31.38 -11.25
C THR A 223 -12.84 -31.80 -12.66
N GLY A 224 -11.89 -31.69 -13.59
CA GLY A 224 -12.07 -32.11 -14.98
C GLY A 224 -10.84 -32.79 -15.58
N GLU A 225 -11.02 -33.90 -16.29
CA GLU A 225 -9.97 -34.56 -17.07
C GLU A 225 -9.70 -33.77 -18.35
N LEU A 226 -8.43 -33.63 -18.72
CA LEU A 226 -7.95 -32.87 -19.88
C LEU A 226 -7.11 -33.77 -20.79
N PRO A 227 -7.12 -33.54 -22.11
CA PRO A 227 -6.12 -34.12 -22.97
C PRO A 227 -4.74 -33.53 -22.70
N ARG A 228 -3.70 -34.23 -23.16
CA ARG A 228 -2.30 -33.81 -22.98
C ARG A 228 -1.96 -32.42 -23.57
N ARG A 229 -2.82 -31.93 -24.47
CA ARG A 229 -2.77 -30.59 -25.06
C ARG A 229 -4.18 -30.03 -25.10
N ALA A 230 -4.36 -28.91 -24.38
CA ALA A 230 -5.64 -28.23 -24.28
C ALA A 230 -5.46 -26.74 -24.10
N VAL A 231 -6.47 -25.97 -24.49
CA VAL A 231 -6.63 -24.58 -24.04
C VAL A 231 -7.84 -24.53 -23.13
N LEU A 232 -7.64 -24.10 -21.89
CA LEU A 232 -8.72 -23.82 -20.94
C LEU A 232 -9.14 -22.36 -21.04
N ALA A 233 -10.43 -22.13 -20.81
CA ALA A 233 -10.99 -20.80 -20.60
C ALA A 233 -11.79 -20.80 -19.30
N LEU A 234 -11.36 -20.00 -18.33
CA LEU A 234 -12.09 -19.71 -17.10
C LEU A 234 -12.75 -18.34 -17.24
N GLY A 235 -14.05 -18.34 -17.48
CA GLY A 235 -14.86 -17.14 -17.65
C GLY A 235 -15.59 -16.75 -16.38
N PHE A 236 -15.91 -15.46 -16.27
CA PHE A 236 -16.70 -14.88 -15.17
C PHE A 236 -17.85 -14.06 -15.73
N GLY A 237 -18.97 -14.04 -14.99
CA GLY A 237 -20.18 -13.33 -15.40
C GLY A 237 -21.14 -13.10 -14.23
N SER A 238 -22.29 -12.49 -14.55
CA SER A 238 -23.38 -12.29 -13.58
C SER A 238 -24.24 -13.56 -13.36
N SER A 239 -23.96 -14.64 -14.10
CA SER A 239 -24.49 -15.98 -13.91
C SER A 239 -23.50 -16.99 -14.51
N ALA A 240 -23.68 -18.29 -14.20
CA ALA A 240 -22.85 -19.36 -14.76
C ALA A 240 -22.97 -19.44 -16.29
N GLU A 241 -24.17 -19.27 -16.86
CA GLU A 241 -24.37 -19.28 -18.32
C GLU A 241 -23.68 -18.08 -18.99
N ALA A 242 -23.75 -16.88 -18.36
CA ALA A 242 -23.03 -15.72 -18.88
C ALA A 242 -21.51 -15.97 -18.90
N ALA A 243 -20.97 -16.56 -17.85
CA ALA A 243 -19.57 -16.96 -17.76
C ALA A 243 -19.20 -18.03 -18.81
N ALA A 244 -20.06 -19.06 -19.00
CA ALA A 244 -19.88 -20.10 -20.02
C ALA A 244 -19.88 -19.51 -21.44
N THR A 245 -20.78 -18.58 -21.72
CA THR A 245 -20.82 -17.88 -23.01
C THR A 245 -19.50 -17.14 -23.29
N LEU A 246 -18.94 -16.45 -22.32
CA LEU A 246 -17.67 -15.74 -22.47
C LEU A 246 -16.49 -16.70 -22.62
N ALA A 247 -16.43 -17.77 -21.82
CA ALA A 247 -15.39 -18.81 -21.92
C ALA A 247 -15.38 -19.49 -23.30
N ILE A 248 -16.53 -19.92 -23.78
CA ILE A 248 -16.66 -20.55 -25.10
C ILE A 248 -16.34 -19.56 -26.22
N SER A 249 -16.76 -18.31 -26.09
CA SER A 249 -16.45 -17.26 -27.07
C SER A 249 -14.94 -16.97 -27.13
N SER A 250 -14.24 -17.05 -26.02
CA SER A 250 -12.79 -16.91 -25.99
C SER A 250 -12.08 -18.06 -26.71
N LEU A 251 -12.56 -19.32 -26.52
CA LEU A 251 -12.03 -20.49 -27.17
C LEU A 251 -12.35 -20.57 -28.69
N ALA A 252 -13.23 -19.70 -29.21
CA ALA A 252 -13.53 -19.63 -30.63
C ALA A 252 -12.38 -19.04 -31.48
N GLN A 253 -11.26 -18.65 -30.85
CA GLN A 253 -10.05 -18.21 -31.51
C GLN A 253 -8.81 -18.94 -30.93
N PRO A 254 -7.70 -19.03 -31.69
CA PRO A 254 -6.47 -19.61 -31.20
C PRO A 254 -5.92 -18.85 -30.00
N PHE A 255 -5.34 -19.55 -29.03
CA PHE A 255 -4.66 -18.96 -27.86
C PHE A 255 -3.61 -17.91 -28.26
N GLY A 256 -2.86 -18.16 -29.36
CA GLY A 256 -1.86 -17.23 -29.86
C GLY A 256 -2.41 -15.84 -30.22
N ASN A 257 -3.67 -15.76 -30.68
CA ASN A 257 -4.30 -14.48 -31.01
C ASN A 257 -4.64 -13.67 -29.74
N ILE A 258 -5.11 -14.36 -28.70
CA ILE A 258 -5.36 -13.75 -27.37
C ILE A 258 -4.06 -13.20 -26.80
N LEU A 259 -3.00 -14.00 -26.83
CA LEU A 259 -1.68 -13.63 -26.35
C LEU A 259 -1.10 -12.43 -27.13
N GLN A 260 -1.17 -12.45 -28.46
CA GLN A 260 -0.66 -11.34 -29.28
C GLN A 260 -1.38 -10.03 -28.98
N GLN A 261 -2.70 -10.06 -28.77
CA GLN A 261 -3.46 -8.86 -28.41
C GLN A 261 -3.02 -8.33 -27.02
N GLN A 262 -2.85 -9.21 -26.03
CA GLN A 262 -2.36 -8.85 -24.70
C GLN A 262 -0.97 -8.20 -24.77
N ILE A 263 -0.07 -8.79 -25.57
CA ILE A 263 1.27 -8.25 -25.79
C ILE A 263 1.18 -6.85 -26.41
N ALA A 264 0.43 -6.69 -27.49
CA ALA A 264 0.31 -5.43 -28.20
C ALA A 264 -0.25 -4.29 -27.32
N ASP A 265 -1.25 -4.59 -26.48
CA ASP A 265 -1.86 -3.61 -25.58
C ASP A 265 -0.85 -3.12 -24.52
N TRP A 266 -0.08 -4.04 -23.90
CA TRP A 266 0.91 -3.69 -22.89
C TRP A 266 2.16 -3.01 -23.49
N GLU A 267 2.67 -3.51 -24.62
CA GLU A 267 3.79 -2.84 -25.33
C GLU A 267 3.42 -1.43 -25.73
N GLY A 268 2.18 -1.21 -26.19
CA GLY A 268 1.67 0.12 -26.50
C GLY A 268 1.62 1.04 -25.27
N TRP A 269 1.27 0.52 -24.10
CA TRP A 269 1.31 1.30 -22.85
C TRP A 269 2.75 1.60 -22.42
N LEU A 270 3.64 0.60 -22.43
CA LEU A 270 5.07 0.77 -22.09
C LEU A 270 5.76 1.78 -23.01
N ALA A 271 5.47 1.75 -24.31
CA ALA A 271 6.02 2.70 -25.27
C ALA A 271 5.63 4.15 -24.93
N ARG A 272 4.34 4.39 -24.61
CA ARG A 272 3.87 5.72 -24.19
C ARG A 272 4.53 6.19 -22.88
N CYS A 273 4.77 5.28 -21.93
CA CYS A 273 5.49 5.61 -20.70
C CYS A 273 6.95 5.96 -20.98
N ALA A 274 7.62 5.19 -21.84
CA ALA A 274 9.03 5.41 -22.20
C ALA A 274 9.26 6.74 -22.92
N GLU A 275 8.29 7.23 -23.71
CA GLU A 275 8.36 8.57 -24.33
C GLU A 275 8.48 9.70 -23.29
N ARG A 276 7.88 9.52 -22.10
CA ARG A 276 7.87 10.50 -21.00
C ARG A 276 8.96 10.25 -19.96
N SER A 277 9.45 9.02 -19.84
CA SER A 277 10.50 8.62 -18.90
C SER A 277 11.57 7.76 -19.60
N PRO A 278 12.39 8.35 -20.49
CA PRO A 278 13.37 7.61 -21.30
C PRO A 278 14.51 7.01 -20.47
N THR A 279 14.71 7.45 -19.23
CA THR A 279 15.82 7.06 -18.35
C THR A 279 15.75 5.60 -17.88
N MET A 280 14.59 4.92 -18.05
CA MET A 280 14.41 3.52 -17.65
C MET A 280 15.17 2.51 -18.54
N LEU A 281 15.81 2.95 -19.63
CA LEU A 281 16.44 2.06 -20.61
C LEU A 281 17.91 1.71 -20.29
N ASP A 282 18.60 2.53 -19.48
CA ASP A 282 20.04 2.39 -19.18
C ASP A 282 20.33 1.82 -17.78
N LEU A 283 19.64 0.73 -17.40
CA LEU A 283 19.75 0.16 -16.07
C LEU A 283 20.53 -1.16 -16.11
N PRO A 284 21.24 -1.53 -15.01
CA PRO A 284 21.73 -2.90 -14.80
C PRO A 284 20.59 -3.91 -14.88
N ASP A 285 20.85 -5.12 -15.46
CA ASP A 285 19.80 -6.09 -15.77
C ASP A 285 18.87 -6.44 -14.59
N PRO A 286 19.36 -6.77 -13.37
CA PRO A 286 18.46 -7.10 -12.25
C PRO A 286 17.56 -5.94 -11.84
N ILE A 287 18.09 -4.72 -11.85
CA ILE A 287 17.32 -3.50 -11.50
C ILE A 287 16.29 -3.18 -12.58
N ARG A 288 16.64 -3.37 -13.86
CA ARG A 288 15.70 -3.20 -14.98
C ARG A 288 14.57 -4.19 -14.90
N GLU A 289 14.86 -5.47 -14.66
CA GLU A 289 13.86 -6.51 -14.52
C GLU A 289 12.90 -6.19 -13.37
N GLN A 290 13.42 -5.82 -12.20
CA GLN A 290 12.58 -5.43 -11.06
C GLN A 290 11.75 -4.18 -11.35
N ALA A 291 12.28 -3.18 -12.07
CA ALA A 291 11.54 -1.99 -12.44
C ALA A 291 10.37 -2.31 -13.40
N VAL A 292 10.60 -3.22 -14.35
CA VAL A 292 9.57 -3.72 -15.27
C VAL A 292 8.47 -4.44 -14.50
N VAL A 293 8.83 -5.34 -13.59
CA VAL A 293 7.86 -6.05 -12.73
C VAL A 293 7.10 -5.05 -11.85
N SER A 294 7.78 -4.09 -11.24
CA SER A 294 7.12 -3.06 -10.43
C SER A 294 6.10 -2.24 -11.23
N SER A 295 6.38 -1.96 -12.51
CA SER A 295 5.41 -1.26 -13.38
C SER A 295 4.17 -2.11 -13.66
N ILE A 296 4.35 -3.43 -13.87
CA ILE A 296 3.22 -4.37 -14.02
C ILE A 296 2.38 -4.39 -12.74
N VAL A 297 3.01 -4.49 -11.57
CA VAL A 297 2.31 -4.50 -10.28
C VAL A 297 1.49 -3.23 -10.10
N LEU A 298 2.10 -2.05 -10.23
CA LEU A 298 1.42 -0.77 -10.06
C LEU A 298 0.26 -0.62 -11.05
N ARG A 299 0.45 -0.99 -12.32
CA ARG A 299 -0.61 -0.90 -13.32
C ARG A 299 -1.73 -1.91 -13.09
N THR A 300 -1.40 -3.09 -12.58
CA THR A 300 -2.36 -4.16 -12.30
C THR A 300 -3.25 -3.85 -11.09
N HIS A 301 -2.75 -3.14 -10.08
CA HIS A 301 -3.55 -2.82 -8.88
C HIS A 301 -4.62 -1.73 -9.10
N LEU A 302 -4.59 -1.04 -10.26
CA LEU A 302 -5.63 -0.07 -10.61
C LEU A 302 -6.94 -0.76 -10.98
N ASP A 303 -8.05 -0.21 -10.48
CA ASP A 303 -9.39 -0.66 -10.85
C ASP A 303 -9.85 -0.09 -12.20
N LYS A 304 -10.79 -0.78 -12.86
CA LYS A 304 -11.37 -0.38 -14.15
C LYS A 304 -12.76 0.22 -14.04
N THR A 305 -13.45 -0.06 -12.95
CA THR A 305 -14.77 0.52 -12.64
C THR A 305 -14.63 1.90 -12.02
N TYR A 306 -13.61 2.09 -11.19
CA TYR A 306 -13.28 3.34 -10.51
C TYR A 306 -11.88 3.79 -10.94
N PRO A 307 -11.73 4.44 -12.12
CA PRO A 307 -10.43 4.86 -12.61
C PRO A 307 -9.66 5.68 -11.58
N GLY A 308 -8.40 5.32 -11.35
CA GLY A 308 -7.53 5.94 -10.37
C GLY A 308 -7.59 5.34 -8.97
N ALA A 309 -8.60 4.52 -8.64
CA ALA A 309 -8.61 3.73 -7.41
C ALA A 309 -7.61 2.56 -7.53
N MET A 310 -6.90 2.27 -6.44
CA MET A 310 -5.91 1.19 -6.38
C MET A 310 -6.00 0.49 -5.02
N VAL A 311 -6.01 -0.85 -5.02
CA VAL A 311 -5.90 -1.63 -3.78
C VAL A 311 -4.45 -1.72 -3.31
N ALA A 312 -4.23 -1.90 -2.01
CA ALA A 312 -2.88 -1.97 -1.44
C ALA A 312 -2.14 -3.26 -1.84
N SER A 313 -2.86 -4.38 -1.94
CA SER A 313 -2.30 -5.66 -2.39
C SER A 313 -3.35 -6.58 -3.00
N LEU A 314 -2.93 -7.40 -3.96
CA LEU A 314 -3.71 -8.51 -4.54
C LEU A 314 -3.37 -9.83 -3.83
N SER A 315 -3.39 -9.81 -2.49
CA SER A 315 -3.17 -11.01 -1.67
C SER A 315 -4.04 -10.99 -0.42
N VAL A 316 -4.18 -12.16 0.17
CA VAL A 316 -4.79 -12.34 1.50
C VAL A 316 -3.66 -12.69 2.47
N PRO A 317 -3.18 -11.74 3.29
CA PRO A 317 -2.08 -11.98 4.21
C PRO A 317 -2.36 -13.20 5.11
N TRP A 318 -1.34 -14.03 5.28
CA TRP A 318 -1.36 -15.28 6.06
C TRP A 318 -2.46 -16.28 5.66
N GLY A 319 -3.11 -16.11 4.49
CA GLY A 319 -4.19 -16.98 4.03
C GLY A 319 -5.39 -16.95 4.98
N TYR A 320 -5.65 -15.84 5.65
CA TYR A 320 -6.65 -15.71 6.70
C TYR A 320 -8.00 -16.33 6.32
N ALA A 321 -8.47 -17.26 7.13
CA ALA A 321 -9.73 -17.96 6.92
C ALA A 321 -10.88 -17.12 7.49
N GLY A 322 -11.58 -16.39 6.65
CA GLY A 322 -12.76 -15.62 7.05
C GLY A 322 -13.46 -15.01 5.85
N ASN A 323 -14.73 -14.67 6.02
CA ASN A 323 -15.51 -13.91 5.03
C ASN A 323 -15.13 -12.42 4.99
N GLN A 324 -13.93 -12.07 5.42
CA GLN A 324 -13.50 -10.69 5.43
C GLN A 324 -13.08 -10.27 4.03
N ARG A 325 -13.92 -9.47 3.40
CA ARG A 325 -13.61 -8.83 2.12
C ARG A 325 -12.51 -7.78 2.23
N GLY A 326 -12.32 -7.19 3.42
CA GLY A 326 -11.36 -6.13 3.68
C GLY A 326 -9.90 -6.57 3.54
N GLY A 327 -9.12 -6.38 4.58
CA GLY A 327 -7.69 -6.64 4.53
C GLY A 327 -7.01 -5.67 3.57
N TYR A 328 -6.21 -6.16 2.63
CA TYR A 328 -5.45 -5.32 1.69
C TYR A 328 -6.18 -5.00 0.37
N HIS A 329 -7.44 -5.43 0.21
CA HIS A 329 -8.30 -5.10 -0.95
C HIS A 329 -9.00 -3.74 -0.80
N LEU A 330 -8.39 -2.82 -0.09
CA LEU A 330 -8.89 -1.48 0.21
C LEU A 330 -7.93 -0.42 -0.35
N VAL A 331 -8.41 0.82 -0.39
CA VAL A 331 -7.65 1.99 -0.81
C VAL A 331 -7.24 2.79 0.43
N TRP A 332 -5.94 2.95 0.66
CA TRP A 332 -5.37 3.93 1.59
C TRP A 332 -4.93 5.16 0.79
N PRO A 333 -5.39 6.37 1.13
CA PRO A 333 -5.01 7.58 0.39
C PRO A 333 -3.50 7.83 0.34
N ARG A 334 -2.77 7.56 1.42
CA ARG A 334 -1.29 7.64 1.46
C ARG A 334 -0.65 6.71 0.43
N ASP A 335 -0.97 5.41 0.50
CA ASP A 335 -0.43 4.38 -0.39
C ASP A 335 -0.75 4.70 -1.84
N LEU A 336 -2.00 5.12 -2.10
CA LEU A 336 -2.48 5.51 -3.41
C LEU A 336 -1.66 6.66 -4.00
N VAL A 337 -1.36 7.70 -3.21
CA VAL A 337 -0.54 8.83 -3.67
C VAL A 337 0.91 8.42 -3.93
N HIS A 338 1.49 7.55 -3.08
CA HIS A 338 2.82 7.02 -3.33
C HIS A 338 2.87 6.21 -4.64
N CYS A 339 1.85 5.41 -4.91
CA CYS A 339 1.72 4.62 -6.14
C CYS A 339 1.49 5.51 -7.37
N ALA A 340 0.64 6.54 -7.26
CA ALA A 340 0.44 7.53 -8.33
C ALA A 340 1.74 8.30 -8.66
N GLY A 341 2.51 8.68 -7.63
CA GLY A 341 3.83 9.28 -7.81
C GLY A 341 4.82 8.36 -8.53
N ALA A 342 4.78 7.05 -8.24
CA ALA A 342 5.61 6.07 -8.94
C ALA A 342 5.17 5.86 -10.40
N LEU A 343 3.86 5.81 -10.67
CA LEU A 343 3.32 5.78 -12.02
C LEU A 343 3.74 7.03 -12.82
N LEU A 344 3.68 8.21 -12.18
CA LEU A 344 4.14 9.46 -12.78
C LEU A 344 5.66 9.43 -13.06
N ALA A 345 6.46 8.87 -12.13
CA ALA A 345 7.91 8.69 -12.30
C ALA A 345 8.22 7.75 -13.48
N PHE A 346 7.40 6.72 -13.66
CA PHE A 346 7.50 5.76 -14.75
C PHE A 346 7.02 6.34 -16.10
N GLY A 347 6.33 7.48 -16.10
CA GLY A 347 5.77 8.14 -17.29
C GLY A 347 4.28 7.83 -17.54
N ALA A 348 3.61 7.14 -16.63
CA ALA A 348 2.17 6.84 -16.68
C ALA A 348 1.34 8.00 -16.10
N GLU A 349 1.47 9.15 -16.70
CA GLU A 349 0.82 10.40 -16.29
C GLU A 349 -0.72 10.37 -16.31
N PRO A 350 -1.39 9.75 -17.30
CA PRO A 350 -2.85 9.64 -17.29
C PRO A 350 -3.38 8.92 -16.05
N GLU A 351 -2.71 7.85 -15.61
CA GLU A 351 -3.08 7.07 -14.44
C GLU A 351 -2.93 7.88 -13.15
N ALA A 352 -1.85 8.68 -13.03
CA ALA A 352 -1.66 9.59 -11.90
C ALA A 352 -2.74 10.69 -11.84
N ARG A 353 -3.17 11.21 -12.99
CA ARG A 353 -4.30 12.16 -13.08
C ARG A 353 -5.62 11.52 -12.67
N ASP A 354 -5.88 10.28 -13.09
CA ASP A 354 -7.09 9.58 -12.69
C ASP A 354 -7.12 9.34 -11.18
N THR A 355 -5.96 9.06 -10.58
CA THR A 355 -5.84 8.98 -9.11
C THR A 355 -6.19 10.31 -8.44
N LEU A 356 -5.72 11.44 -8.96
CA LEU A 356 -6.09 12.74 -8.39
C LEU A 356 -7.61 13.01 -8.52
N ARG A 357 -8.24 12.66 -9.65
CA ARG A 357 -9.69 12.76 -9.83
C ARG A 357 -10.45 11.90 -8.83
N TYR A 358 -9.99 10.68 -8.61
CA TYR A 358 -10.57 9.76 -7.63
C TYR A 358 -10.47 10.33 -6.21
N LEU A 359 -9.31 10.86 -5.81
CA LEU A 359 -9.12 11.51 -4.51
C LEU A 359 -10.03 12.73 -4.34
N ILE A 360 -10.17 13.59 -5.36
CA ILE A 360 -11.11 14.71 -5.34
C ILE A 360 -12.56 14.23 -5.12
N ALA A 361 -12.95 13.14 -5.80
CA ALA A 361 -14.31 12.60 -5.72
C ALA A 361 -14.61 11.92 -4.37
N THR A 362 -13.61 11.46 -3.65
CA THR A 362 -13.75 10.72 -2.37
C THR A 362 -13.41 11.56 -1.14
N GLN A 363 -13.03 12.83 -1.32
CA GLN A 363 -12.78 13.73 -0.20
C GLN A 363 -14.07 13.99 0.59
N THR A 364 -14.00 13.93 1.92
CA THR A 364 -15.11 14.28 2.81
C THR A 364 -15.46 15.78 2.72
N ALA A 365 -16.66 16.15 3.16
CA ALA A 365 -17.11 17.55 3.08
C ALA A 365 -16.25 18.51 3.92
N ASP A 366 -15.67 18.05 5.03
CA ASP A 366 -14.82 18.84 5.92
C ASP A 366 -13.33 18.81 5.52
N GLY A 367 -12.94 18.01 4.49
CA GLY A 367 -11.67 18.15 3.81
C GLY A 367 -10.65 17.02 4.00
N HIS A 368 -10.98 15.96 4.74
CA HIS A 368 -10.08 14.82 4.97
C HIS A 368 -10.47 13.57 4.15
N TRP A 369 -9.71 12.51 4.33
CA TRP A 369 -10.02 11.13 3.96
C TRP A 369 -9.90 10.27 5.21
N TYR A 370 -10.70 9.20 5.27
CA TYR A 370 -10.56 8.20 6.33
C TYR A 370 -9.38 7.28 6.05
N GLN A 371 -8.89 6.60 7.10
CA GLN A 371 -7.77 5.65 7.06
C GLN A 371 -7.77 4.76 5.82
N ASN A 372 -8.90 4.17 5.44
CA ASN A 372 -9.08 3.46 4.20
C ASN A 372 -10.54 3.39 3.77
N GLN A 373 -10.73 3.00 2.51
CA GLN A 373 -12.06 2.92 1.91
C GLN A 373 -12.14 1.82 0.85
N TRP A 374 -13.34 1.34 0.61
CA TRP A 374 -13.63 0.54 -0.57
C TRP A 374 -13.42 1.36 -1.84
N LEU A 375 -13.25 0.70 -2.99
CA LEU A 375 -13.05 1.35 -4.29
C LEU A 375 -14.12 2.42 -4.61
N GLY A 376 -15.37 2.22 -4.16
CA GLY A 376 -16.47 3.18 -4.32
C GLY A 376 -16.42 4.37 -3.35
N GLY A 377 -15.40 4.51 -2.52
CA GLY A 377 -15.24 5.63 -1.59
C GLY A 377 -15.93 5.47 -0.23
N THR A 378 -16.61 4.35 0.03
CA THR A 378 -17.20 4.08 1.34
C THR A 378 -16.09 3.71 2.33
N PRO A 379 -15.97 4.42 3.48
CA PRO A 379 -14.97 4.08 4.50
C PRO A 379 -15.14 2.66 5.03
N TYR A 380 -14.02 1.97 5.28
CA TYR A 380 -14.01 0.69 5.96
C TYR A 380 -13.55 0.86 7.42
N TRP A 381 -12.35 1.39 7.64
CA TRP A 381 -11.92 1.89 8.95
C TRP A 381 -11.95 3.42 8.94
N THR A 382 -12.53 3.99 10.00
CA THR A 382 -12.77 5.43 10.09
C THR A 382 -11.74 6.18 10.92
N GLY A 383 -10.57 5.59 11.16
CA GLY A 383 -9.43 6.27 11.77
C GLY A 383 -9.01 7.49 10.95
N ILE A 384 -8.38 8.46 11.60
CA ILE A 384 -7.89 9.68 10.96
C ILE A 384 -6.38 9.72 11.04
N GLN A 385 -5.75 9.76 9.87
CA GLN A 385 -4.30 9.96 9.68
C GLN A 385 -4.11 11.25 8.90
N LEU A 386 -3.51 12.27 9.54
CA LEU A 386 -3.43 13.59 8.90
C LEU A 386 -2.51 13.63 7.68
N ASP A 387 -1.53 12.72 7.58
CA ASP A 387 -0.72 12.58 6.37
C ASP A 387 -1.58 12.18 5.15
N GLU A 388 -2.66 11.44 5.33
CA GLU A 388 -3.59 11.10 4.25
C GLU A 388 -4.43 12.29 3.78
N ALA A 389 -4.64 13.30 4.62
CA ALA A 389 -5.22 14.57 4.18
C ALA A 389 -4.20 15.45 3.44
N ALA A 390 -2.92 15.31 3.73
CA ALA A 390 -1.83 16.08 3.14
C ALA A 390 -1.36 15.52 1.78
N MET A 391 -1.30 14.21 1.62
CA MET A 391 -0.75 13.54 0.45
C MET A 391 -1.45 13.92 -0.87
N PRO A 392 -2.79 14.05 -0.97
CA PRO A 392 -3.46 14.49 -2.20
C PRO A 392 -3.06 15.90 -2.64
N VAL A 393 -2.74 16.79 -1.70
CA VAL A 393 -2.23 18.14 -1.99
C VAL A 393 -0.85 18.06 -2.63
N LEU A 394 0.02 17.17 -2.13
CA LEU A 394 1.34 16.95 -2.70
C LEU A 394 1.27 16.35 -4.12
N LEU A 395 0.34 15.44 -4.37
CA LEU A 395 0.12 14.89 -5.72
C LEU A 395 -0.39 15.98 -6.69
N ALA A 396 -1.30 16.84 -6.24
CA ALA A 396 -1.80 17.95 -7.05
C ALA A 396 -0.67 18.90 -7.45
N GLN A 397 0.21 19.24 -6.50
CA GLN A 397 1.35 20.12 -6.75
C GLN A 397 2.40 19.47 -7.65
N GLU A 398 2.70 18.16 -7.48
CA GLU A 398 3.62 17.42 -8.34
C GLU A 398 3.13 17.38 -9.80
N LEU A 399 1.82 17.21 -10.01
CA LEU A 399 1.21 17.23 -11.34
C LEU A 399 1.24 18.65 -11.94
N GLU A 400 0.96 19.70 -11.13
CA GLU A 400 1.03 21.10 -11.58
C GLU A 400 2.45 21.48 -12.02
N GLU A 401 3.47 21.14 -11.22
CA GLU A 401 4.88 21.44 -11.54
C GLU A 401 5.38 20.80 -12.86
N ARG A 402 4.67 19.76 -13.31
CA ARG A 402 4.98 19.04 -14.56
C ARG A 402 4.07 19.43 -15.72
N ASP A 403 3.20 20.42 -15.53
CA ASP A 403 2.14 20.76 -16.49
C ASP A 403 1.24 19.56 -16.85
N ALA A 404 1.02 18.69 -15.87
CA ALA A 404 0.36 17.39 -16.01
C ALA A 404 -1.03 17.33 -15.39
N LEU A 405 -1.57 18.40 -14.83
CA LEU A 405 -2.95 18.45 -14.29
C LEU A 405 -4.03 18.21 -15.35
N GLY A 406 -3.77 18.60 -16.61
CA GLY A 406 -4.71 18.36 -17.70
C GLY A 406 -6.08 19.00 -17.49
N GLY A 407 -6.11 20.19 -16.86
CA GLY A 407 -7.34 20.97 -16.60
C GLY A 407 -8.14 20.53 -15.39
N ILE A 408 -7.61 19.69 -14.49
CA ILE A 408 -8.26 19.34 -13.21
C ILE A 408 -8.27 20.57 -12.30
N ALA A 409 -9.44 20.96 -11.81
CA ALA A 409 -9.59 22.03 -10.82
C ALA A 409 -9.27 21.48 -9.41
N VAL A 410 -8.15 21.90 -8.84
CA VAL A 410 -7.64 21.38 -7.56
C VAL A 410 -7.88 22.34 -6.38
N GLU A 411 -8.16 23.61 -6.63
CA GLU A 411 -8.20 24.66 -5.61
C GLU A 411 -9.15 24.35 -4.45
N ASP A 412 -10.37 23.89 -4.73
CA ASP A 412 -11.36 23.57 -3.68
C ASP A 412 -10.92 22.37 -2.83
N MET A 413 -10.39 21.31 -3.45
CA MET A 413 -9.86 20.15 -2.73
C MET A 413 -8.70 20.57 -1.82
N VAL A 414 -7.75 21.35 -2.33
CA VAL A 414 -6.59 21.85 -1.58
C VAL A 414 -7.04 22.73 -0.42
N ARG A 415 -7.96 23.70 -0.66
CA ARG A 415 -8.50 24.57 0.39
C ARG A 415 -9.12 23.78 1.52
N ARG A 416 -9.98 22.80 1.21
CA ARG A 416 -10.60 21.94 2.21
C ARG A 416 -9.59 21.09 2.97
N ALA A 417 -8.63 20.48 2.29
CA ALA A 417 -7.59 19.67 2.92
C ALA A 417 -6.71 20.49 3.87
N LEU A 418 -6.19 21.64 3.41
CA LEU A 418 -5.38 22.51 4.26
C LEU A 418 -6.18 23.10 5.41
N GLY A 419 -7.45 23.42 5.18
CA GLY A 419 -8.36 23.87 6.23
C GLY A 419 -8.57 22.81 7.31
N TYR A 420 -8.79 21.55 6.92
CA TYR A 420 -8.89 20.44 7.85
C TYR A 420 -7.59 20.26 8.66
N ILE A 421 -6.47 20.18 7.98
CA ILE A 421 -5.15 20.07 8.61
C ILE A 421 -4.89 21.20 9.62
N ALA A 422 -5.22 22.44 9.26
CA ALA A 422 -5.03 23.59 10.13
C ALA A 422 -5.87 23.54 11.42
N ARG A 423 -7.10 23.01 11.32
CA ARG A 423 -8.05 22.92 12.46
C ARG A 423 -7.83 21.70 13.35
N THR A 424 -7.07 20.68 12.91
CA THR A 424 -6.92 19.41 13.63
C THR A 424 -5.47 19.08 14.01
N GLY A 425 -4.49 19.57 13.25
CA GLY A 425 -3.06 19.36 13.50
C GLY A 425 -2.50 20.22 14.66
N PRO A 426 -1.25 20.01 15.04
CA PRO A 426 -0.23 19.16 14.44
C PRO A 426 -0.26 17.69 14.90
N SER A 427 -1.09 17.35 15.90
CA SER A 427 -1.27 15.97 16.38
C SER A 427 -2.24 15.22 15.47
N THR A 428 -1.93 13.97 15.17
CA THR A 428 -2.81 13.06 14.41
C THR A 428 -3.43 12.02 15.34
N ALA A 429 -4.67 11.58 15.05
CA ALA A 429 -5.33 10.54 15.84
C ALA A 429 -4.67 9.14 15.67
N GLN A 430 -4.03 8.91 14.53
CA GLN A 430 -3.23 7.72 14.27
C GLN A 430 -1.97 8.12 13.46
N ASP A 431 -0.84 7.46 13.75
CA ASP A 431 0.35 7.56 12.91
C ASP A 431 0.17 6.76 11.59
N ARG A 432 1.17 6.83 10.70
CA ARG A 432 1.13 6.12 9.40
C ARG A 432 1.04 4.59 9.52
N TRP A 433 1.28 4.05 10.72
CA TRP A 433 1.19 2.63 11.04
C TRP A 433 -0.16 2.25 11.66
N GLU A 434 -1.11 3.21 11.73
CA GLU A 434 -2.49 3.01 12.21
C GLU A 434 -2.57 2.74 13.72
N GLU A 435 -1.59 3.20 14.49
CA GLU A 435 -1.43 2.79 15.87
C GLU A 435 -1.61 3.92 16.89
N ASN A 436 -0.77 4.93 16.86
CA ASN A 436 -0.67 5.88 17.96
C ASN A 436 -1.20 7.27 17.60
N GLU A 437 -1.97 7.84 18.56
CA GLU A 437 -2.25 9.26 18.59
C GLU A 437 -0.99 10.03 19.00
N GLY A 438 -0.75 11.17 18.39
CA GLY A 438 0.33 12.06 18.78
C GLY A 438 0.94 12.86 17.64
N ILE A 439 2.07 13.47 17.94
CA ILE A 439 2.90 14.15 16.96
C ILE A 439 4.05 13.21 16.58
N ASN A 440 4.26 12.99 15.29
CA ASN A 440 5.38 12.21 14.78
C ASN A 440 6.05 12.92 13.60
N ALA A 441 7.32 12.63 13.36
CA ALA A 441 8.13 13.35 12.37
C ALA A 441 7.63 13.13 10.93
N TYR A 442 7.12 11.95 10.59
CA TYR A 442 6.62 11.65 9.25
C TYR A 442 5.37 12.48 8.92
N THR A 443 4.34 12.38 9.76
CA THR A 443 3.09 13.12 9.56
C THR A 443 3.35 14.62 9.58
N LEU A 444 4.06 15.14 10.60
CA LEU A 444 4.34 16.58 10.73
C LEU A 444 5.11 17.14 9.53
N ALA A 445 6.13 16.42 9.03
CA ALA A 445 6.86 16.83 7.83
C ALA A 445 5.96 16.86 6.59
N THR A 446 5.06 15.89 6.46
CA THR A 446 4.12 15.79 5.34
C THR A 446 3.10 16.94 5.40
N LEU A 447 2.58 17.27 6.60
CA LEU A 447 1.68 18.42 6.81
C LEU A 447 2.34 19.75 6.43
N ILE A 448 3.55 19.99 6.94
CA ILE A 448 4.32 21.20 6.62
C ILE A 448 4.56 21.30 5.10
N ALA A 449 4.97 20.20 4.48
CA ALA A 449 5.19 20.16 3.04
C ALA A 449 3.89 20.44 2.25
N ALA A 450 2.76 19.87 2.67
CA ALA A 450 1.45 20.11 2.04
C ALA A 450 0.95 21.54 2.21
N MET A 451 1.15 22.15 3.38
CA MET A 451 0.83 23.56 3.61
C MET A 451 1.60 24.49 2.66
N VAL A 452 2.91 24.22 2.47
CA VAL A 452 3.75 25.02 1.58
C VAL A 452 3.40 24.77 0.11
N ALA A 453 3.18 23.50 -0.26
CA ALA A 453 2.83 23.11 -1.63
C ALA A 453 1.45 23.65 -2.03
N GLY A 454 0.46 23.48 -1.15
CA GLY A 454 -0.91 23.95 -1.39
C GLY A 454 -1.03 25.47 -1.39
N ALA A 455 -0.18 26.19 -0.67
CA ALA A 455 -0.14 27.66 -0.72
C ALA A 455 0.13 28.18 -2.16
N ALA A 456 0.89 27.44 -2.97
CA ALA A 456 1.13 27.79 -4.38
C ALA A 456 -0.12 27.61 -5.27
N LEU A 457 -1.10 26.84 -4.81
CA LEU A 457 -2.34 26.50 -5.53
C LEU A 457 -3.57 27.30 -5.04
N LEU A 458 -3.38 28.20 -4.06
CA LEU A 458 -4.45 28.95 -3.40
C LEU A 458 -4.27 30.47 -3.59
N PRO A 459 -5.36 31.27 -3.45
CA PRO A 459 -5.30 32.72 -3.38
C PRO A 459 -4.41 33.22 -2.23
N SER A 460 -3.87 34.43 -2.40
CA SER A 460 -2.83 35.02 -1.50
C SER A 460 -3.21 34.99 -0.02
N ARG A 461 -4.47 35.19 0.31
CA ARG A 461 -4.94 35.25 1.71
C ARG A 461 -4.83 33.90 2.40
N GLU A 462 -5.35 32.84 1.78
CA GLU A 462 -5.25 31.45 2.27
C GLU A 462 -3.79 30.99 2.29
N ALA A 463 -3.04 31.34 1.25
CA ALA A 463 -1.59 31.04 1.12
C ALA A 463 -0.77 31.63 2.27
N GLU A 464 -1.01 32.89 2.66
CA GLU A 464 -0.31 33.53 3.78
C GLU A 464 -0.49 32.76 5.09
N TRP A 465 -1.73 32.35 5.41
CA TRP A 465 -2.01 31.61 6.64
C TRP A 465 -1.47 30.17 6.60
N ALA A 466 -1.54 29.48 5.46
CA ALA A 466 -0.94 28.18 5.30
C ALA A 466 0.59 28.22 5.50
N LEU A 467 1.26 29.20 4.90
CA LEU A 467 2.71 29.38 5.05
C LEU A 467 3.10 29.77 6.49
N ALA A 468 2.32 30.66 7.14
CA ALA A 468 2.58 31.06 8.51
C ALA A 468 2.48 29.88 9.48
N LEU A 469 1.48 29.02 9.30
CA LEU A 469 1.28 27.83 10.13
C LEU A 469 2.39 26.79 9.84
N ALA A 470 2.78 26.59 8.60
CA ALA A 470 3.90 25.72 8.22
C ALA A 470 5.21 26.17 8.86
N ASP A 471 5.51 27.48 8.84
CA ASP A 471 6.71 28.03 9.49
C ASP A 471 6.69 27.83 11.00
N PHE A 472 5.52 28.02 11.63
CA PHE A 472 5.36 27.78 13.06
C PHE A 472 5.59 26.31 13.44
N TRP A 473 4.97 25.39 12.72
CA TRP A 473 5.17 23.97 12.98
C TRP A 473 6.62 23.54 12.72
N ASN A 474 7.22 23.99 11.62
CA ASN A 474 8.61 23.66 11.30
C ASN A 474 9.61 24.23 12.33
N ALA A 475 9.33 25.41 12.88
CA ALA A 475 10.16 26.01 13.93
C ALA A 475 10.12 25.25 15.27
N ASN A 476 9.09 24.42 15.49
CA ASN A 476 8.87 23.72 16.76
C ASN A 476 9.11 22.19 16.70
N ILE A 477 9.53 21.63 15.56
CA ILE A 477 9.74 20.18 15.40
C ILE A 477 10.61 19.62 16.53
N GLU A 478 11.76 20.27 16.84
CA GLU A 478 12.68 19.80 17.87
C GLU A 478 12.11 19.92 19.29
N ALA A 479 11.37 21.01 19.55
CA ALA A 479 10.75 21.21 20.85
C ALA A 479 9.69 20.14 21.19
N TRP A 480 9.07 19.58 20.15
CA TRP A 480 8.02 18.57 20.31
C TRP A 480 8.49 17.13 20.17
N LEU A 481 9.55 16.89 19.38
CA LEU A 481 9.93 15.54 18.96
C LEU A 481 11.36 15.14 19.31
N ALA A 482 12.23 16.07 19.74
CA ALA A 482 13.60 15.73 20.07
C ALA A 482 13.80 15.54 21.57
N VAL A 483 14.60 14.53 21.92
CA VAL A 483 15.06 14.29 23.30
C VAL A 483 16.58 14.28 23.37
N HIS A 484 17.11 14.64 24.53
CA HIS A 484 18.53 14.75 24.80
C HIS A 484 18.91 14.09 26.13
N GLY A 485 20.12 13.53 26.20
CA GLY A 485 20.69 13.02 27.46
C GLY A 485 19.90 11.85 28.07
N THR A 486 19.15 11.10 27.28
CA THR A 486 18.37 9.95 27.73
C THR A 486 19.28 8.75 28.05
N GLU A 487 18.74 7.74 28.75
CA GLU A 487 19.48 6.51 29.03
C GLU A 487 19.83 5.75 27.75
N LEU A 488 18.87 5.69 26.82
CA LEU A 488 19.09 5.08 25.50
C LEU A 488 20.22 5.81 24.73
N GLY A 489 20.17 7.14 24.70
CA GLY A 489 21.22 7.94 24.06
C GLY A 489 22.60 7.69 24.65
N ARG A 490 22.72 7.59 25.99
CA ARG A 490 24.01 7.27 26.65
C ARG A 490 24.54 5.88 26.29
N ARG A 491 23.65 4.88 26.21
CA ARG A 491 24.05 3.50 25.83
C ARG A 491 24.64 3.41 24.43
N HIS A 492 24.21 4.29 23.54
CA HIS A 492 24.62 4.29 22.12
C HIS A 492 25.54 5.46 21.73
N ASP A 493 26.01 6.25 22.71
CA ASP A 493 26.82 7.45 22.46
C ASP A 493 26.14 8.46 21.50
N VAL A 494 24.84 8.68 21.71
CA VAL A 494 24.01 9.60 20.94
C VAL A 494 23.50 10.71 21.86
N PRO A 495 23.89 11.97 21.64
CA PRO A 495 23.52 13.09 22.54
C PRO A 495 22.06 13.50 22.41
N GLY A 496 21.42 13.27 21.28
CA GLY A 496 20.01 13.59 21.01
C GLY A 496 19.48 12.93 19.75
N TYR A 497 18.17 12.71 19.71
CA TYR A 497 17.48 12.05 18.60
C TYR A 497 15.98 12.40 18.57
N TYR A 498 15.30 12.06 17.46
CA TYR A 498 13.86 12.20 17.33
C TYR A 498 13.13 10.96 17.85
N LEU A 499 12.04 11.22 18.59
CA LEU A 499 11.09 10.18 19.01
C LEU A 499 10.30 9.64 17.81
N ARG A 500 9.80 8.42 17.92
CA ARG A 500 8.78 7.88 17.00
C ARG A 500 7.50 8.71 17.08
N VAL A 501 6.98 8.91 18.30
CA VAL A 501 5.75 9.66 18.57
C VAL A 501 5.83 10.37 19.93
N ALA A 502 5.34 11.59 19.99
CA ALA A 502 5.16 12.34 21.22
C ALA A 502 3.66 12.54 21.49
N PRO A 503 3.20 12.44 22.74
CA PRO A 503 1.79 12.66 23.07
C PRO A 503 1.38 14.12 22.78
N PRO A 504 0.08 14.41 22.52
CA PRO A 504 -0.40 15.76 22.22
C PRO A 504 -0.05 16.79 23.31
N SER A 505 0.06 16.34 24.57
CA SER A 505 0.43 17.20 25.72
C SER A 505 1.82 17.83 25.62
N VAL A 506 2.70 17.34 24.72
CA VAL A 506 4.04 17.93 24.49
C VAL A 506 3.96 19.38 23.98
N LEU A 507 2.86 19.80 23.40
CA LEU A 507 2.61 21.18 22.96
C LEU A 507 2.64 22.17 24.14
N ALA A 508 2.15 21.73 25.31
CA ALA A 508 2.10 22.53 26.53
C ALA A 508 3.23 22.18 27.53
N ASP A 509 3.72 20.95 27.51
CA ASP A 509 4.75 20.45 28.45
C ASP A 509 5.76 19.57 27.72
N ALA A 510 6.97 20.10 27.50
CA ALA A 510 8.06 19.35 26.88
C ALA A 510 8.45 18.06 27.65
N GLY A 511 8.20 18.00 28.96
CA GLY A 511 8.43 16.82 29.79
C GLY A 511 7.54 15.62 29.39
N ALA A 512 6.43 15.87 28.70
CA ALA A 512 5.54 14.82 28.18
C ALA A 512 6.20 13.92 27.13
N SER A 513 7.33 14.33 26.53
CA SER A 513 8.13 13.50 25.61
C SER A 513 8.67 12.21 26.25
N HIS A 514 8.75 12.14 27.57
CA HIS A 514 9.16 10.93 28.31
C HIS A 514 7.99 10.07 28.80
N ALA A 515 6.75 10.42 28.44
CA ALA A 515 5.57 9.66 28.85
C ALA A 515 5.59 8.24 28.25
N ILE A 516 4.93 7.31 28.94
CA ILE A 516 4.74 5.95 28.43
C ILE A 516 3.76 5.98 27.25
N VAL A 517 4.15 5.33 26.15
CA VAL A 517 3.35 5.23 24.93
C VAL A 517 2.95 3.76 24.73
N PRO A 518 1.66 3.48 24.45
CA PRO A 518 1.22 2.12 24.20
C PRO A 518 1.80 1.59 22.88
N ILE A 519 2.01 0.26 22.83
CA ILE A 519 2.35 -0.48 21.62
C ILE A 519 1.22 -1.47 21.37
N ARG A 520 0.67 -1.45 20.17
CA ARG A 520 -0.34 -2.41 19.76
C ARG A 520 0.29 -3.74 19.33
N ASN A 521 -0.53 -4.79 19.26
CA ASN A 521 -0.17 -6.07 18.64
C ASN A 521 0.95 -6.85 19.37
N ARG A 522 1.13 -6.66 20.70
CA ARG A 522 2.07 -7.43 21.51
C ARG A 522 1.37 -8.26 22.58
N ARG A 523 1.93 -9.44 22.88
CA ARG A 523 1.42 -10.33 23.95
C ARG A 523 1.92 -9.94 25.35
N ASP A 524 3.20 -9.59 25.47
CA ASP A 524 3.91 -9.54 26.76
C ASP A 524 3.97 -8.14 27.39
N SER A 525 3.93 -7.10 26.60
CA SER A 525 3.94 -5.70 27.04
C SER A 525 3.32 -4.84 25.95
N ASP A 526 2.34 -4.04 26.34
CA ASP A 526 1.64 -3.10 25.48
C ASP A 526 2.14 -1.66 25.60
N THR A 527 3.22 -1.43 26.38
CA THR A 527 3.76 -0.09 26.64
C THR A 527 5.28 -0.07 26.65
N LEU A 528 5.87 1.02 26.17
CA LEU A 528 7.28 1.38 26.35
C LEU A 528 7.40 2.87 26.68
N PRO A 529 8.49 3.31 27.36
CA PRO A 529 8.81 4.72 27.47
C PRO A 529 8.90 5.37 26.07
N GLY A 530 8.34 6.56 25.91
CA GLY A 530 8.35 7.26 24.64
C GLY A 530 9.76 7.50 24.08
N ASP A 531 10.72 7.78 24.95
CA ASP A 531 12.13 7.97 24.61
C ASP A 531 12.91 6.67 24.32
N GLU A 532 12.31 5.50 24.47
CA GLU A 532 12.84 4.21 24.02
C GLU A 532 12.16 3.71 22.72
N GLN A 533 11.12 4.40 22.24
CA GLN A 533 10.44 4.07 20.99
C GLN A 533 11.09 4.79 19.81
N ILE A 534 11.98 4.09 19.12
CA ILE A 534 12.64 4.58 17.91
C ILE A 534 11.93 4.02 16.69
N GLY A 535 11.75 4.87 15.67
CA GLY A 535 11.22 4.53 14.35
C GLY A 535 12.03 5.23 13.26
N THR A 536 11.58 5.13 12.03
CA THR A 536 12.24 5.72 10.85
C THR A 536 11.57 7.02 10.37
N GLU A 537 10.60 7.53 11.09
CA GLU A 537 9.76 8.69 10.75
C GLU A 537 10.56 9.97 10.47
N PHE A 538 11.70 10.15 11.14
CA PHE A 538 12.60 11.31 10.99
C PHE A 538 13.19 11.42 9.56
N LEU A 539 13.28 10.33 8.80
CA LEU A 539 13.79 10.35 7.42
C LEU A 539 12.96 11.26 6.52
N GLN A 540 11.67 11.41 6.82
CA GLN A 540 10.77 12.30 6.06
C GLN A 540 11.14 13.78 6.23
N LEU A 541 11.73 14.19 7.35
CA LEU A 541 12.24 15.56 7.55
C LEU A 541 13.32 15.91 6.50
N VAL A 542 14.18 14.96 6.19
CA VAL A 542 15.23 15.12 5.18
C VAL A 542 14.64 15.07 3.76
N ARG A 543 13.78 14.09 3.48
CA ARG A 543 13.12 13.93 2.18
C ARG A 543 12.29 15.17 1.82
N ALA A 544 11.59 15.77 2.78
CA ALA A 544 10.81 17.00 2.58
C ALA A 544 11.66 18.29 2.55
N GLY A 545 12.96 18.20 2.84
CA GLY A 545 13.87 19.36 2.86
C GLY A 545 13.70 20.28 4.06
N LEU A 546 13.15 19.75 5.17
CA LEU A 546 12.97 20.50 6.43
C LEU A 546 14.22 20.46 7.30
N ARG A 547 15.00 19.39 7.22
CA ARG A 547 16.31 19.24 7.88
C ARG A 547 17.34 18.70 6.90
N ARG A 548 18.61 19.03 7.16
CA ARG A 548 19.74 18.50 6.39
C ARG A 548 20.02 17.06 6.80
N SER A 549 20.55 16.25 5.90
CA SER A 549 20.98 14.88 6.20
C SER A 549 22.11 14.80 7.23
N ASP A 550 22.93 15.85 7.34
CA ASP A 550 24.04 15.97 8.31
C ASP A 550 23.65 16.70 9.61
N ASP A 551 22.35 16.97 9.84
CA ASP A 551 21.88 17.54 11.11
C ASP A 551 22.20 16.60 12.29
N PRO A 552 22.70 17.09 13.44
CA PRO A 552 23.10 16.25 14.56
C PRO A 552 21.98 15.34 15.11
N LEU A 553 20.72 15.82 15.13
CA LEU A 553 19.58 15.00 15.58
C LEU A 553 19.19 13.94 14.54
N ILE A 554 19.26 14.27 13.25
CA ILE A 554 19.08 13.30 12.17
C ILE A 554 20.16 12.21 12.28
N MET A 555 21.43 12.59 12.43
CA MET A 555 22.53 11.64 12.56
C MET A 555 22.43 10.78 13.83
N GLY A 556 21.97 11.37 14.95
CA GLY A 556 21.71 10.65 16.19
C GLY A 556 20.59 9.62 16.02
N SER A 557 19.47 10.03 15.42
CA SER A 557 18.33 9.15 15.11
C SER A 557 18.71 8.02 14.16
N LEU A 558 19.54 8.32 13.16
CA LEU A 558 20.02 7.33 12.20
C LEU A 558 20.87 6.24 12.88
N ARG A 559 21.79 6.63 13.76
CA ARG A 559 22.61 5.69 14.55
C ARG A 559 21.74 4.76 15.39
N LEU A 560 20.71 5.30 16.04
CA LEU A 560 19.80 4.49 16.86
C LEU A 560 18.95 3.57 15.98
N ALA A 561 18.39 4.08 14.89
CA ALA A 561 17.61 3.26 13.94
C ALA A 561 18.47 2.12 13.35
N ASP A 562 19.71 2.39 12.97
CA ASP A 562 20.62 1.36 12.45
C ASP A 562 21.07 0.37 13.55
N ALA A 563 21.13 0.79 14.83
CA ALA A 563 21.49 -0.07 15.94
C ALA A 563 20.33 -0.96 16.45
N LEU A 564 19.09 -0.48 16.36
CA LEU A 564 17.93 -1.09 17.02
C LEU A 564 16.91 -1.71 16.05
N LEU A 565 16.83 -1.21 14.82
CA LEU A 565 15.79 -1.60 13.87
C LEU A 565 16.33 -2.32 12.64
N LYS A 566 17.65 -2.22 12.38
CA LYS A 566 18.27 -2.80 11.20
C LYS A 566 18.60 -4.27 11.43
N THR A 567 18.24 -5.11 10.45
CA THR A 567 18.72 -6.47 10.32
C THR A 567 19.49 -6.62 9.01
N ASP A 568 20.70 -7.14 9.06
CA ASP A 568 21.48 -7.50 7.89
C ASP A 568 21.13 -8.92 7.46
N THR A 569 20.57 -9.06 6.25
CA THR A 569 20.20 -10.34 5.66
C THR A 569 21.11 -10.70 4.47
N PRO A 570 21.12 -11.94 3.99
CA PRO A 570 21.84 -12.30 2.76
C PRO A 570 21.40 -11.49 1.53
N ASN A 571 20.20 -10.93 1.56
CA ASN A 571 19.60 -10.13 0.49
C ASN A 571 19.82 -8.61 0.70
N GLY A 572 20.56 -8.21 1.74
CA GLY A 572 20.84 -6.82 2.09
C GLY A 572 20.15 -6.36 3.38
N PRO A 573 20.37 -5.10 3.77
CA PRO A 573 19.82 -4.55 5.01
C PRO A 573 18.32 -4.28 4.90
N VAL A 574 17.61 -4.53 6.00
CA VAL A 574 16.18 -4.23 6.14
C VAL A 574 15.91 -3.62 7.52
N TRP A 575 14.88 -2.79 7.65
CA TRP A 575 14.51 -2.11 8.89
C TRP A 575 13.11 -2.51 9.34
N HIS A 576 12.94 -2.62 10.67
CA HIS A 576 11.64 -2.72 11.32
C HIS A 576 10.95 -1.35 11.35
N ARG A 577 9.64 -1.34 11.50
CA ARG A 577 8.87 -0.08 11.60
C ARG A 577 9.32 0.74 12.81
N TYR A 578 9.36 0.12 13.99
CA TYR A 578 9.78 0.76 15.25
C TYR A 578 10.13 -0.28 16.33
N CYS A 579 10.76 0.18 17.42
CA CYS A 579 11.10 -0.67 18.56
C CYS A 579 9.87 -1.26 19.23
N GLY A 580 9.81 -2.59 19.30
CA GLY A 580 8.73 -3.32 19.94
C GLY A 580 7.50 -3.55 19.10
N ASP A 581 7.57 -3.31 17.79
CA ASP A 581 6.51 -3.61 16.82
C ASP A 581 6.00 -5.05 16.97
N GLY A 582 4.67 -5.23 17.02
CA GLY A 582 4.01 -6.51 17.17
C GLY A 582 3.33 -7.03 15.90
N TYR A 583 3.44 -6.33 14.76
CA TYR A 583 2.75 -6.71 13.53
C TYR A 583 3.62 -7.60 12.62
N GLY A 584 3.44 -8.91 12.72
CA GLY A 584 4.15 -9.91 11.92
C GLY A 584 3.98 -11.31 12.52
N GLU A 585 4.62 -12.30 11.92
CA GLU A 585 4.61 -13.69 12.40
C GLU A 585 5.17 -13.80 13.80
N GLN A 586 4.68 -14.80 14.53
CA GLN A 586 5.20 -15.20 15.84
C GLN A 586 6.66 -15.64 15.76
N GLU A 587 7.32 -15.80 16.91
CA GLU A 587 8.70 -16.28 16.98
C GLU A 587 8.89 -17.67 16.38
N ASP A 588 7.89 -18.54 16.53
CA ASP A 588 7.88 -19.89 15.99
C ASP A 588 7.47 -19.99 14.51
N GLY A 589 7.23 -18.84 13.83
CA GLY A 589 6.82 -18.76 12.44
C GLY A 589 5.34 -19.02 12.19
N THR A 590 4.53 -19.14 13.23
CA THR A 590 3.07 -19.18 13.06
C THR A 590 2.53 -17.83 12.59
N ALA A 591 1.42 -17.87 11.86
CA ALA A 591 0.79 -16.69 11.30
C ALA A 591 0.41 -15.66 12.37
N TYR A 592 0.45 -14.38 12.01
CA TYR A 592 -0.09 -13.29 12.83
C TYR A 592 -1.58 -13.53 13.14
N ASP A 593 -1.94 -13.44 14.41
CA ASP A 593 -3.29 -13.71 14.96
C ASP A 593 -3.93 -12.49 15.65
N GLY A 594 -3.38 -11.30 15.46
CA GLY A 594 -3.69 -10.06 16.19
C GLY A 594 -2.55 -9.63 17.11
N THR A 595 -1.58 -10.52 17.35
CA THR A 595 -0.33 -10.26 18.06
C THR A 595 0.82 -10.98 17.38
N GLY A 596 2.06 -10.47 17.53
CA GLY A 596 3.23 -11.09 16.91
C GLY A 596 4.51 -10.32 17.17
N ILE A 597 5.43 -10.42 16.21
CA ILE A 597 6.72 -9.71 16.18
C ILE A 597 6.83 -9.02 14.83
N GLY A 598 7.00 -7.70 14.83
CA GLY A 598 7.21 -6.94 13.59
C GLY A 598 8.48 -7.38 12.87
N ARG A 599 8.39 -7.58 11.56
CA ARG A 599 9.51 -8.03 10.73
C ARG A 599 10.08 -6.89 9.89
N GLY A 600 11.18 -7.14 9.19
CA GLY A 600 11.82 -6.16 8.34
C GLY A 600 10.99 -5.79 7.10
N TRP A 601 10.89 -4.50 6.76
CA TRP A 601 10.09 -3.97 5.66
C TRP A 601 10.97 -3.53 4.48
N PRO A 602 10.90 -4.16 3.30
CA PRO A 602 11.62 -3.69 2.10
C PRO A 602 11.31 -2.23 1.74
N LEU A 603 10.09 -1.76 2.03
CA LEU A 603 9.70 -0.35 1.91
C LEU A 603 10.66 0.58 2.65
N LEU A 604 11.02 0.24 3.90
CA LEU A 604 11.91 1.05 4.74
C LEU A 604 13.36 1.00 4.24
N THR A 605 13.77 -0.08 3.60
CA THR A 605 15.04 -0.13 2.84
C THR A 605 15.05 0.92 1.74
N GLY A 606 13.94 1.09 1.01
CA GLY A 606 13.78 2.13 0.00
C GLY A 606 13.83 3.54 0.59
N GLU A 607 13.10 3.81 1.69
CA GLU A 607 13.13 5.10 2.39
C GLU A 607 14.54 5.43 2.91
N ARG A 608 15.28 4.42 3.39
CA ARG A 608 16.67 4.58 3.81
C ARG A 608 17.58 4.92 2.63
N GLY A 609 17.35 4.30 1.47
CA GLY A 609 18.03 4.64 0.21
C GLY A 609 17.75 6.07 -0.25
N MET A 610 16.52 6.58 -0.07
CA MET A 610 16.18 7.99 -0.33
C MET A 610 16.98 8.95 0.56
N TYR A 611 17.17 8.60 1.84
CA TYR A 611 18.01 9.38 2.73
C TYR A 611 19.47 9.40 2.23
N GLU A 612 20.02 8.27 1.82
CA GLU A 612 21.39 8.20 1.29
C GLU A 612 21.58 9.10 0.08
N LEU A 613 20.59 9.11 -0.82
CA LEU A 613 20.61 10.03 -1.95
C LEU A 613 20.63 11.51 -1.49
N CYS A 614 19.83 11.87 -0.49
CA CYS A 614 19.83 13.21 0.10
C CYS A 614 21.17 13.54 0.78
N ALA A 615 21.88 12.52 1.29
CA ALA A 615 23.22 12.65 1.88
C ALA A 615 24.34 12.71 0.82
N GLY A 616 24.02 12.56 -0.47
CA GLY A 616 24.97 12.59 -1.58
C GLY A 616 25.61 11.23 -1.88
N ASN A 617 25.08 10.14 -1.33
CA ASN A 617 25.55 8.78 -1.58
C ASN A 617 24.73 8.12 -2.69
N ASP A 618 25.34 7.11 -3.38
CA ASP A 618 24.60 6.32 -4.38
C ASP A 618 23.64 5.32 -3.69
N PRO A 619 22.33 5.38 -3.95
CA PRO A 619 21.36 4.47 -3.34
C PRO A 619 21.29 3.08 -4.01
N LEU A 620 22.16 2.77 -4.97
CA LEU A 620 22.16 1.49 -5.70
C LEU A 620 22.14 0.26 -4.77
N PRO A 621 22.93 0.18 -3.68
CA PRO A 621 22.89 -0.98 -2.79
C PRO A 621 21.52 -1.25 -2.16
N TYR A 622 20.70 -0.19 -1.95
CA TYR A 622 19.35 -0.30 -1.40
C TYR A 622 18.35 -0.80 -2.46
N LEU A 623 18.51 -0.38 -3.72
CA LEU A 623 17.75 -0.93 -4.85
C LEU A 623 18.05 -2.42 -5.06
N GLU A 624 19.34 -2.80 -5.00
CA GLU A 624 19.77 -4.19 -5.10
C GLU A 624 19.21 -5.05 -3.95
N ALA A 625 19.23 -4.52 -2.71
CA ALA A 625 18.64 -5.19 -1.56
C ALA A 625 17.13 -5.39 -1.72
N MET A 626 16.38 -4.36 -2.10
CA MET A 626 14.94 -4.50 -2.35
C MET A 626 14.65 -5.55 -3.42
N ALA A 627 15.36 -5.51 -4.56
CA ALA A 627 15.18 -6.49 -5.63
C ALA A 627 15.50 -7.92 -5.17
N ALA A 628 16.55 -8.11 -4.35
CA ALA A 628 16.92 -9.41 -3.80
C ALA A 628 15.93 -9.98 -2.78
N MET A 629 15.15 -9.12 -2.10
CA MET A 629 14.10 -9.50 -1.14
C MET A 629 12.79 -9.92 -1.82
N ALA A 630 12.63 -9.66 -3.11
CA ALA A 630 11.44 -10.03 -3.86
C ALA A 630 11.29 -11.55 -4.00
N SER A 631 10.07 -12.00 -4.34
CA SER A 631 9.83 -13.39 -4.76
C SER A 631 10.56 -13.72 -6.06
N PRO A 632 10.67 -15.01 -6.46
CA PRO A 632 11.28 -15.38 -7.75
C PRO A 632 10.65 -14.68 -8.96
N GLY A 633 9.39 -14.29 -8.90
CA GLY A 633 8.70 -13.51 -9.93
C GLY A 633 8.85 -12.00 -9.78
N GLY A 634 9.61 -11.51 -8.80
CA GLY A 634 9.86 -10.10 -8.58
C GLY A 634 8.78 -9.37 -7.76
N MET A 635 7.92 -10.08 -7.04
CA MET A 635 6.92 -9.48 -6.15
C MET A 635 7.58 -8.99 -4.85
N LEU A 636 7.57 -7.69 -4.59
CA LEU A 636 8.06 -7.11 -3.34
C LEU A 636 7.04 -7.32 -2.23
N PRO A 637 7.44 -7.96 -1.11
CA PRO A 637 6.55 -8.18 0.01
C PRO A 637 6.43 -6.94 0.90
N GLU A 638 5.46 -6.96 1.78
CA GLU A 638 5.37 -6.05 2.91
C GLU A 638 6.50 -6.30 3.89
N GLN A 639 6.70 -7.57 4.29
CA GLN A 639 7.71 -7.97 5.28
C GLN A 639 8.55 -9.14 4.78
N VAL A 640 9.80 -9.18 5.23
CA VAL A 640 10.72 -10.31 5.04
C VAL A 640 11.09 -10.92 6.39
N TRP A 641 11.33 -12.23 6.39
CA TRP A 641 11.80 -12.94 7.57
C TRP A 641 13.21 -12.50 7.95
N ASP A 642 13.45 -12.20 9.21
CA ASP A 642 14.64 -11.52 9.69
C ASP A 642 15.36 -12.23 10.86
N THR A 643 14.98 -13.47 11.13
CA THR A 643 15.59 -14.34 12.14
C THR A 643 15.98 -15.70 11.54
N ASP A 644 16.36 -16.65 12.39
CA ASP A 644 16.75 -17.99 11.95
C ASP A 644 15.67 -18.65 11.07
N PRO A 645 16.08 -19.38 10.01
CA PRO A 645 15.12 -20.01 9.10
C PRO A 645 14.22 -21.04 9.78
N ILE A 646 12.93 -21.05 9.39
CA ILE A 646 11.93 -22.05 9.80
C ILE A 646 11.44 -22.77 8.54
N PRO A 647 12.16 -23.79 8.04
CA PRO A 647 11.83 -24.44 6.76
C PRO A 647 10.41 -25.04 6.73
N GLY A 648 9.89 -25.51 7.86
CA GLY A 648 8.52 -26.07 7.98
C GLY A 648 7.43 -25.04 7.70
N HIS A 649 7.71 -23.76 7.82
CA HIS A 649 6.83 -22.63 7.50
C HIS A 649 7.26 -21.87 6.23
N PHE A 650 8.26 -22.36 5.48
CA PHE A 650 8.85 -21.67 4.32
C PHE A 650 9.40 -20.28 4.63
N LEU A 651 9.84 -20.04 5.86
CA LEU A 651 10.45 -18.80 6.30
C LEU A 651 11.97 -18.89 6.23
N PHE A 652 12.58 -17.99 5.45
CA PHE A 652 14.03 -17.96 5.22
C PHE A 652 14.52 -16.52 5.35
N LEU A 653 15.69 -16.34 5.97
CA LEU A 653 16.29 -15.03 6.23
C LEU A 653 16.36 -14.17 4.96
N GLY A 654 15.77 -12.98 4.99
CA GLY A 654 15.70 -12.03 3.87
C GLY A 654 14.70 -12.39 2.76
N ARG A 655 13.85 -13.41 2.97
CA ARG A 655 12.81 -13.82 2.02
C ARG A 655 11.43 -13.39 2.51
N PRO A 656 10.44 -13.29 1.60
CA PRO A 656 9.07 -12.91 1.95
C PRO A 656 8.48 -13.77 3.07
N THR A 657 7.71 -13.13 3.95
CA THR A 657 6.88 -13.78 4.98
C THR A 657 5.46 -14.10 4.47
N GLY A 658 4.53 -14.44 5.37
CA GLY A 658 3.10 -14.57 5.05
C GLY A 658 2.34 -13.24 4.99
N SER A 659 3.02 -12.10 5.18
CA SER A 659 2.43 -10.76 5.04
C SER A 659 2.00 -10.45 3.60
N ALA A 660 1.45 -9.28 3.32
CA ALA A 660 0.97 -8.92 1.98
C ALA A 660 2.09 -8.97 0.93
N MET A 661 1.81 -9.63 -0.21
CA MET A 661 2.71 -9.68 -1.36
C MET A 661 1.92 -9.87 -2.68
N PRO A 662 2.13 -8.99 -3.70
CA PRO A 662 2.98 -7.80 -3.63
C PRO A 662 2.36 -6.69 -2.79
N LEU A 663 3.20 -5.87 -2.12
CA LEU A 663 2.76 -4.61 -1.56
C LEU A 663 2.97 -3.50 -2.60
N ALA A 664 1.89 -2.88 -3.07
CA ALA A 664 1.97 -1.83 -4.10
C ALA A 664 2.86 -0.65 -3.68
N TRP A 665 2.81 -0.25 -2.41
CA TRP A 665 3.65 0.82 -1.87
C TRP A 665 5.15 0.48 -1.90
N ALA A 666 5.55 -0.78 -1.63
CA ALA A 666 6.96 -1.19 -1.73
C ALA A 666 7.47 -1.10 -3.18
N HIS A 667 6.66 -1.54 -4.16
CA HIS A 667 6.96 -1.37 -5.59
C HIS A 667 7.03 0.10 -6.00
N ALA A 668 6.15 0.94 -5.45
CA ALA A 668 6.16 2.38 -5.69
C ALA A 668 7.45 3.04 -5.16
N GLU A 669 7.90 2.67 -3.96
CA GLU A 669 9.13 3.22 -3.40
C GLU A 669 10.36 2.77 -4.19
N PHE A 670 10.39 1.51 -4.67
CA PHE A 670 11.44 1.02 -5.56
C PHE A 670 11.54 1.88 -6.85
N VAL A 671 10.43 2.09 -7.54
CA VAL A 671 10.40 2.89 -8.79
C VAL A 671 10.81 4.34 -8.51
N LYS A 672 10.30 4.95 -7.43
CA LYS A 672 10.67 6.32 -7.07
C LYS A 672 12.15 6.44 -6.71
N LEU A 673 12.71 5.48 -5.94
CA LEU A 673 14.13 5.48 -5.59
C LEU A 673 15.01 5.35 -6.83
N LEU A 674 14.63 4.47 -7.75
CA LEU A 674 15.33 4.27 -9.02
C LEU A 674 15.38 5.57 -9.85
N VAL A 675 14.24 6.20 -10.07
CA VAL A 675 14.17 7.47 -10.82
C VAL A 675 14.88 8.59 -10.05
N SER A 676 14.79 8.60 -8.73
CA SER A 676 15.50 9.57 -7.86
C SER A 676 17.01 9.48 -8.04
N ARG A 677 17.56 8.26 -8.09
CA ARG A 677 18.98 8.03 -8.36
C ARG A 677 19.40 8.61 -9.71
N GLN A 678 18.59 8.44 -10.75
CA GLN A 678 18.87 8.94 -12.10
C GLN A 678 18.84 10.48 -12.20
N ILE A 679 17.89 11.13 -11.51
CA ILE A 679 17.74 12.58 -11.52
C ILE A 679 18.57 13.31 -10.44
N GLY A 680 19.25 12.54 -9.56
CA GLY A 680 20.11 13.06 -8.49
C GLY A 680 19.38 13.75 -7.32
N ARG A 681 18.07 13.52 -7.16
CA ARG A 681 17.24 14.04 -6.06
C ARG A 681 15.99 13.17 -5.86
N PRO A 682 15.37 13.18 -4.68
CA PRO A 682 14.13 12.43 -4.46
C PRO A 682 13.04 12.82 -5.46
N PHE A 683 12.46 11.83 -6.15
CA PHE A 683 11.26 12.02 -6.95
C PHE A 683 10.05 12.23 -6.02
N GLY A 684 9.18 13.17 -6.35
CA GLY A 684 8.07 13.58 -5.47
C GLY A 684 8.54 14.38 -4.24
N GLN A 685 9.79 14.88 -4.24
CA GLN A 685 10.22 15.84 -3.22
C GLN A 685 9.40 17.12 -3.35
N PRO A 686 8.73 17.59 -2.28
CA PRO A 686 7.95 18.83 -2.33
C PRO A 686 8.87 20.04 -2.59
N ARG A 687 9.01 20.42 -3.86
CA ARG A 687 9.98 21.45 -4.29
C ARG A 687 9.74 22.79 -3.60
N ALA A 688 8.48 23.19 -3.42
CA ALA A 688 8.13 24.44 -2.75
C ALA A 688 8.64 24.44 -1.30
N ALA A 689 8.46 23.34 -0.55
CA ALA A 689 8.97 23.20 0.82
C ALA A 689 10.51 23.18 0.85
N TRP A 690 11.12 22.42 -0.05
CA TRP A 690 12.58 22.36 -0.13
C TRP A 690 13.21 23.71 -0.49
N GLN A 691 12.63 24.47 -1.43
CA GLN A 691 13.09 25.80 -1.80
C GLN A 691 12.93 26.81 -0.66
N ARG A 692 11.82 26.68 0.13
CA ARG A 692 11.55 27.56 1.26
C ARG A 692 12.53 27.35 2.40
N TYR A 693 12.78 26.10 2.79
CA TYR A 693 13.52 25.78 4.01
C TYR A 693 14.96 25.37 3.78
N ARG A 694 15.26 24.66 2.68
CA ARG A 694 16.63 24.19 2.34
C ARG A 694 17.34 23.46 3.48
N GLY A 695 16.57 22.66 4.23
CA GLY A 695 17.06 21.93 5.40
C GLY A 695 17.31 22.78 6.65
N GLN A 696 16.83 24.03 6.69
CA GLN A 696 17.03 24.96 7.81
C GLN A 696 15.74 25.20 8.59
N ARG A 697 15.85 25.23 9.92
CA ARG A 697 14.78 25.64 10.83
C ARG A 697 14.43 27.12 10.58
N PRO A 698 13.16 27.45 10.27
CA PRO A 698 12.76 28.85 10.08
C PRO A 698 12.62 29.58 11.43
N VAL A 699 12.64 30.91 11.37
CA VAL A 699 12.16 31.78 12.46
C VAL A 699 10.70 32.09 12.17
N ALA A 700 9.79 31.55 12.99
CA ALA A 700 8.36 31.78 12.82
C ALA A 700 7.97 33.20 13.26
N GLN A 701 7.25 33.93 12.42
CA GLN A 701 6.73 35.27 12.73
C GLN A 701 5.56 35.20 13.72
N TYR A 702 4.80 34.09 13.70
CA TYR A 702 3.63 33.86 14.53
C TYR A 702 3.85 32.64 15.41
N ALA A 703 3.32 32.66 16.63
CA ALA A 703 3.08 31.52 17.49
C ALA A 703 1.56 31.28 17.48
N PHE A 704 1.13 30.11 16.97
CA PHE A 704 -0.29 29.78 16.91
C PHE A 704 -0.74 29.09 18.19
N TRP A 705 -1.84 29.56 18.73
CA TRP A 705 -2.54 28.92 19.83
C TRP A 705 -3.93 28.48 19.37
N TRP A 706 -4.28 27.23 19.65
CA TRP A 706 -5.58 26.65 19.38
C TRP A 706 -6.14 26.04 20.66
N PRO A 707 -7.47 25.96 20.86
CA PRO A 707 -8.06 25.26 22.00
C PRO A 707 -7.65 23.76 22.08
N HIS A 708 -7.48 23.09 20.95
CA HIS A 708 -7.07 21.68 20.88
C HIS A 708 -5.55 21.49 20.81
N ALA A 709 -4.79 22.54 20.54
CA ALA A 709 -3.34 22.53 20.39
C ALA A 709 -2.74 23.76 21.12
N ALA A 710 -3.04 23.85 22.42
CA ALA A 710 -2.62 24.97 23.28
C ALA A 710 -1.14 24.88 23.57
N ILE A 711 -0.38 25.93 23.24
CA ILE A 711 1.01 26.10 23.62
C ILE A 711 1.12 26.84 24.96
N ALA A 712 2.04 26.44 25.83
CA ALA A 712 2.28 27.13 27.11
C ALA A 712 3.16 28.37 26.96
N SER A 713 3.98 28.44 25.91
CA SER A 713 4.93 29.54 25.72
C SER A 713 5.20 29.83 24.24
N MET A 714 5.73 31.02 23.98
CA MET A 714 6.16 31.46 22.65
C MET A 714 7.53 32.20 22.76
N PRO A 715 8.31 32.23 21.67
CA PRO A 715 9.56 32.98 21.65
C PRO A 715 9.30 34.50 21.63
N ALA A 716 10.15 35.27 22.35
CA ALA A 716 10.16 36.72 22.24
C ALA A 716 10.39 37.15 20.79
N GLY A 717 9.72 38.19 20.35
CA GLY A 717 9.75 38.66 18.95
C GLY A 717 8.65 38.10 18.07
N ALA A 718 8.00 37.00 18.44
CA ALA A 718 6.85 36.47 17.71
C ALA A 718 5.54 37.20 18.08
N ARG A 719 4.54 37.14 17.20
CA ARG A 719 3.17 37.58 17.46
C ARG A 719 2.30 36.38 17.82
N LEU A 720 1.51 36.48 18.88
CA LEU A 720 0.57 35.43 19.25
C LEU A 720 -0.64 35.47 18.33
N ALA A 721 -0.92 34.39 17.65
CA ALA A 721 -2.08 34.19 16.77
C ALA A 721 -3.04 33.22 17.45
N ILE A 722 -4.17 33.75 17.95
CA ILE A 722 -5.24 32.95 18.54
C ILE A 722 -6.15 32.48 17.40
N ALA A 723 -6.15 31.19 17.13
CA ALA A 723 -6.93 30.60 16.05
C ALA A 723 -8.15 29.83 16.59
N LEU A 724 -9.33 30.13 16.05
CA LEU A 724 -10.64 29.63 16.47
C LEU A 724 -11.44 29.14 15.26
N THR A 725 -12.34 28.21 15.45
CA THR A 725 -13.23 27.71 14.36
C THR A 725 -14.33 28.70 14.01
N GLU A 726 -14.71 29.57 14.97
CA GLU A 726 -15.79 30.53 14.80
C GLU A 726 -15.29 31.98 14.95
N PRO A 727 -15.93 32.96 14.34
CA PRO A 727 -15.60 34.37 14.50
C PRO A 727 -15.79 34.81 15.97
N ALA A 728 -14.77 35.49 16.52
CA ALA A 728 -14.77 35.90 17.92
C ALA A 728 -14.11 37.26 18.12
N ILE A 729 -14.25 37.80 19.31
CA ILE A 729 -13.43 38.89 19.84
C ILE A 729 -12.58 38.31 20.95
N VAL A 730 -11.25 38.38 20.82
CA VAL A 730 -10.29 37.99 21.84
C VAL A 730 -10.04 39.17 22.78
N HIS A 731 -10.42 39.00 24.04
CA HIS A 731 -10.15 39.90 25.13
C HIS A 731 -8.85 39.48 25.80
N TRP A 732 -7.83 40.35 25.83
CA TRP A 732 -6.52 39.96 26.28
C TRP A 732 -5.82 41.08 27.05
N GLY A 733 -4.88 40.74 27.91
CA GLY A 733 -4.02 41.67 28.65
C GLY A 733 -2.67 41.03 28.98
N ARG A 734 -1.77 41.78 29.58
CA ARG A 734 -0.42 41.35 29.95
C ARG A 734 -0.33 41.17 31.47
N ASP A 735 0.53 40.26 31.92
CA ASP A 735 1.02 40.12 33.31
C ASP A 735 -0.09 40.25 34.38
N GLY A 736 -1.16 39.46 34.27
CA GLY A 736 -2.33 39.51 35.15
C GLY A 736 -3.35 40.57 34.75
N TRP A 737 -3.69 40.62 33.47
CA TRP A 737 -4.74 41.48 32.88
C TRP A 737 -4.42 42.97 32.86
N MET A 738 -3.15 43.36 32.78
CA MET A 738 -2.79 44.76 32.57
C MET A 738 -2.86 45.16 31.12
N GLY A 739 -3.35 46.38 30.81
CA GLY A 739 -3.43 46.93 29.47
C GLY A 739 -4.40 46.13 28.58
N ILE A 740 -5.63 45.97 29.05
CA ILE A 740 -6.66 45.18 28.39
C ILE A 740 -7.03 45.76 27.01
N GLU A 741 -7.06 44.87 26.01
CA GLU A 741 -7.44 45.20 24.65
C GLU A 741 -8.38 44.12 24.09
N ASP A 742 -9.21 44.51 23.15
CA ASP A 742 -10.10 43.65 22.38
C ASP A 742 -9.63 43.53 20.92
N THR A 743 -9.32 42.35 20.48
CA THR A 743 -8.88 42.07 19.10
C THR A 743 -9.89 41.18 18.37
N PRO A 744 -10.57 41.65 17.31
CA PRO A 744 -11.48 40.82 16.54
C PRO A 744 -10.68 39.81 15.71
N THR A 745 -11.25 38.62 15.52
CA THR A 745 -10.70 37.64 14.58
C THR A 745 -10.99 38.06 13.15
N ILE A 746 -10.09 37.66 12.23
CA ILE A 746 -10.26 37.73 10.78
C ILE A 746 -10.41 36.32 10.22
N ASP A 747 -11.24 36.15 9.21
CA ASP A 747 -11.38 34.88 8.53
C ASP A 747 -10.12 34.59 7.71
N SER A 748 -9.52 33.38 7.87
CA SER A 748 -8.33 32.94 7.13
C SER A 748 -8.62 32.56 5.67
N GLY A 749 -9.84 32.21 5.33
CA GLY A 749 -10.23 31.54 4.07
C GLY A 749 -10.04 30.04 4.09
N LEU A 750 -9.40 29.50 5.15
CA LEU A 750 -9.17 28.05 5.35
C LEU A 750 -10.14 27.43 6.37
N GLY A 751 -11.26 28.12 6.67
CA GLY A 751 -12.28 27.62 7.61
C GLY A 751 -11.90 27.76 9.08
N PHE A 752 -11.02 28.72 9.40
CA PHE A 752 -10.77 29.17 10.75
C PHE A 752 -10.61 30.69 10.79
N HIS A 753 -10.76 31.27 11.99
CA HIS A 753 -10.64 32.69 12.26
C HIS A 753 -9.45 32.93 13.16
N VAL A 754 -8.71 34.01 12.95
CA VAL A 754 -7.48 34.29 13.71
C VAL A 754 -7.43 35.72 14.22
N ALA A 755 -7.17 35.90 15.52
CA ALA A 755 -6.81 37.19 16.13
C ALA A 755 -5.28 37.24 16.32
N VAL A 756 -4.65 38.23 15.72
CA VAL A 756 -3.21 38.45 15.84
C VAL A 756 -2.95 39.52 16.92
N LEU A 757 -2.40 39.12 18.04
CA LEU A 757 -2.08 40.02 19.14
C LEU A 757 -0.72 40.69 18.92
N PRO A 758 -0.58 42.01 19.18
CA PRO A 758 0.65 42.75 18.95
C PRO A 758 1.72 42.46 20.06
N THR A 759 2.13 41.23 20.23
CA THR A 759 2.98 40.75 21.32
C THR A 759 4.48 40.75 21.00
N ALA A 760 4.90 41.10 19.80
CA ALA A 760 6.30 41.04 19.37
C ALA A 760 7.28 41.91 20.23
N GLY A 761 6.77 42.94 20.90
CA GLY A 761 7.57 43.81 21.79
C GLY A 761 7.66 43.35 23.24
N LEU A 762 7.07 42.20 23.60
CA LEU A 762 7.08 41.72 24.99
C LEU A 762 8.41 41.09 25.35
N ALA A 763 8.90 41.41 26.58
CA ALA A 763 10.14 40.87 27.10
C ALA A 763 9.98 39.39 27.55
N PRO A 764 11.06 38.58 27.51
CA PRO A 764 11.08 37.27 28.17
C PRO A 764 10.63 37.35 29.63
N GLY A 765 9.78 36.41 30.07
CA GLY A 765 9.19 36.37 31.40
C GLY A 765 7.82 37.05 31.49
N SER A 766 7.38 37.80 30.48
CA SER A 766 6.01 38.35 30.40
C SER A 766 4.99 37.22 30.14
N TRP A 767 3.74 37.46 30.53
CA TRP A 767 2.60 36.60 30.29
C TRP A 767 1.53 37.34 29.50
N ILE A 768 0.89 36.60 28.61
CA ILE A 768 -0.28 37.03 27.84
C ILE A 768 -1.48 36.25 28.37
N ASN A 769 -2.43 36.97 28.98
CA ASN A 769 -3.68 36.41 29.47
C ASN A 769 -4.78 36.75 28.45
N PHE A 770 -5.62 35.81 28.14
CA PHE A 770 -6.72 36.06 27.19
C PHE A 770 -7.89 35.12 27.41
N THR A 771 -9.04 35.57 26.94
CA THR A 771 -10.28 34.83 26.81
C THR A 771 -10.96 35.30 25.51
N TRP A 772 -12.04 34.69 25.07
CA TRP A 772 -12.71 35.17 23.86
C TRP A 772 -14.23 35.07 23.99
N ARG A 773 -14.90 35.92 23.24
CA ARG A 773 -16.35 35.93 23.12
C ARG A 773 -16.73 35.59 21.67
N ASP A 774 -17.50 34.51 21.50
CA ASP A 774 -18.04 34.07 20.22
C ASP A 774 -19.02 35.09 19.68
N LEU A 775 -18.86 35.51 18.43
CA LEU A 775 -19.70 36.53 17.82
C LEU A 775 -21.06 36.02 17.32
N LYS A 776 -21.20 34.69 17.08
CA LYS A 776 -22.47 34.06 16.67
C LYS A 776 -23.42 33.88 17.86
N THR A 777 -22.88 33.41 18.97
CA THR A 777 -23.63 33.08 20.17
C THR A 777 -23.64 34.18 21.22
N GLY A 778 -22.64 35.09 21.18
CA GLY A 778 -22.44 36.13 22.20
C GLY A 778 -21.86 35.58 23.51
N GLN A 779 -21.53 34.30 23.59
CA GLN A 779 -21.01 33.61 24.78
C GLN A 779 -19.52 33.76 24.93
N TRP A 780 -19.05 33.86 26.17
CA TRP A 780 -17.62 33.78 26.51
C TRP A 780 -17.14 32.32 26.54
N SER A 781 -15.82 32.08 26.28
CA SER A 781 -15.19 30.75 26.34
C SER A 781 -15.39 30.04 27.68
N GLY A 782 -15.56 30.78 28.75
CA GLY A 782 -15.72 30.25 30.11
C GLY A 782 -14.41 29.93 30.84
N CYS A 783 -13.28 30.21 30.22
CA CYS A 783 -11.94 30.00 30.78
C CYS A 783 -11.02 31.17 30.40
N ASP A 784 -10.04 31.42 31.27
CA ASP A 784 -8.91 32.32 31.04
C ASP A 784 -7.69 31.50 30.63
N GLU A 785 -7.14 31.79 29.47
CA GLU A 785 -5.95 31.16 28.95
C GLU A 785 -4.72 32.05 29.15
N ARG A 786 -3.54 31.46 29.12
CA ARG A 786 -2.31 32.22 29.20
C ARG A 786 -1.17 31.58 28.39
N VAL A 787 -0.29 32.45 27.86
CA VAL A 787 0.92 32.04 27.12
C VAL A 787 2.09 32.86 27.66
N GLY A 788 3.18 32.18 28.06
CA GLY A 788 4.41 32.83 28.53
C GLY A 788 5.28 33.25 27.35
N VAL A 789 6.05 34.34 27.54
CA VAL A 789 7.08 34.77 26.59
C VAL A 789 8.42 34.25 27.04
N MET A 790 9.08 33.45 26.25
CA MET A 790 10.42 32.91 26.55
C MET A 790 11.50 33.64 25.74
N ALA A 791 12.75 33.57 26.19
CA ALA A 791 13.88 34.07 25.40
C ALA A 791 13.89 33.33 24.03
N ALA A 792 14.11 34.08 22.96
CA ALA A 792 14.30 33.44 21.66
C ALA A 792 15.57 32.58 21.71
N GLU A 793 15.47 31.32 21.32
CA GLU A 793 16.66 30.49 21.13
C GLU A 793 17.54 31.14 20.04
N GLN A 794 18.79 31.37 20.34
CA GLN A 794 19.73 31.80 19.31
C GLN A 794 19.91 30.61 18.33
N PRO A 795 19.79 30.81 17.00
CA PRO A 795 20.16 29.79 16.07
C PRO A 795 21.59 29.35 16.36
N ALA A 796 21.81 28.05 16.54
CA ALA A 796 23.14 27.49 16.77
C ALA A 796 24.10 28.06 15.73
N ALA A 797 25.22 28.64 16.18
CA ALA A 797 26.19 29.32 15.33
C ALA A 797 26.58 28.38 14.17
N SER A 798 26.39 28.82 12.94
CA SER A 798 26.82 28.11 11.74
C SER A 798 28.31 27.77 11.90
N PHE A 799 28.64 26.49 11.98
CA PHE A 799 30.03 26.04 11.93
C PHE A 799 30.59 26.48 10.57
N THR A 800 31.61 27.33 10.65
CA THR A 800 32.39 27.87 9.54
C THR A 800 32.88 26.71 8.71
N THR A 801 32.52 26.67 7.43
CA THR A 801 33.02 25.77 6.40
C THR A 801 34.52 25.57 6.50
N LEU A 802 34.96 24.37 6.86
CA LEU A 802 36.33 23.95 6.56
C LEU A 802 36.42 23.82 5.01
N GLN A 803 37.16 24.68 4.37
CA GLN A 803 37.49 24.57 2.93
C GLN A 803 38.15 23.21 2.68
N PRO A 804 37.77 22.49 1.62
CA PRO A 804 38.52 21.30 1.23
C PRO A 804 39.93 21.71 0.78
N GLY A 805 40.95 21.22 1.50
CA GLY A 805 42.35 21.41 1.13
C GLY A 805 42.63 20.89 -0.28
N ALA A 806 43.24 21.72 -1.11
CA ALA A 806 43.73 21.37 -2.43
C ALA A 806 44.66 20.13 -2.33
N ARG A 807 44.29 19.02 -2.94
CA ARG A 807 45.21 17.92 -3.19
C ARG A 807 46.17 18.37 -4.31
N ALA A 808 47.44 18.56 -3.92
CA ALA A 808 48.52 18.73 -4.87
C ALA A 808 48.67 17.47 -5.74
N ALA A 809 48.85 17.68 -7.02
CA ALA A 809 49.20 16.65 -7.98
C ALA A 809 50.61 16.04 -7.68
N LYS A 810 50.69 14.74 -7.64
CA LYS A 810 51.81 13.94 -8.13
C LYS A 810 51.31 12.60 -8.63
#